data_cbac089aac002118ea0b42b6f96db5c1
#
_entry.id   cbac089aac002118ea0b42b6f96db5c1
#
_cell.length_a   1.000
_cell.length_b   1.000
_cell.length_c   1.000
_cell.angle_alpha   90.00
_cell.angle_beta   90.00
_cell.angle_gamma   90.00
#
_symmetry.space_group_name_H-M   'P 1'
#
loop_
_entity.id
_entity.type
_entity.pdbx_description
1 polymer ?
#
loop_
_entity_poly.entity_id
_entity_poly.type
_entity_poly.pdbx_seq_one_letter_code
_entity_poly.pdbx_strand_id
1 'polypeptide(L)'
;MKTKKKLSFIILILFLSLPITAQRKVKVTVLEKGTEQPIIAAVITCADNEKMEKPLRFVTDVNGVAEVDLPLKGKVYYMVASVGFANLKGAFSPGANEMKLHLSEDVMKVNEVVVTGSRTARPIKLSPVSTQVIGGKELVDAGYADLTKALQQETPGMNIQKVGFGNEISMQGLDARHVLFLQDGERLTGDMAGNLDYERFNLHAIDRIEIVKGASSTLYGSRASGAVINLITKKTTKPIDIQAGVRWGQMNERNYKNPQKKDFLYMFEKNADRPNLQSWVSAGFNAGKVTSQTDVWYSSSDAFYMYQAENDQKVYTAEANPWLAKDITITSVASRSPMGIEGTEHISASQKVFYDPFKNLEIMAYGSAFYMNTYDLIQDMTFSQARDWTVGGKIKYSFKDWFKITASLHGDFYDRFKRHERIDERTKVYKSRIFQPRLTITSQKLKGHDLILGLEHLSDDLTSDRFNGDASHIMKTRSLKETEAFAQDEWTINEQWMVSAGVRTNFSRAFGLMAMPKIAFKWSPSEHWAYRANYSMGYRSPSIKELFFNWDHLGMFMIKGNEYLRPEKNNYVSVGAEYSDDHFFLSGNVYGNFFRKKIEGVWRIYDMQYNFEYTNLSKQNLVGLEAIMRWHFLDHFTLNGTYSYVNVSKLDGIQVNTTSPHAATASLEYKFAKKSYRLGATFSASYMGEKKFDVQDRVTPKADEVKEEYASYAGNSQDAYFRCKLPQYVLCNVSVIQTFYNKVKVTMGVDNVFNYVPKILGSGITMFNVPATAGVKAHVQVEVLVEELVNALKRRNK
;
A
#
# COMPACT_ATOMS: atom_id res chain seq x y z
N MET A 1 -10.55 39.40 -70.23
CA MET A 1 -10.57 37.89 -70.17
C MET A 1 -9.23 37.18 -70.15
N LYS A 2 -8.14 37.85 -70.38
CA LYS A 2 -6.77 37.20 -70.38
C LYS A 2 -6.09 37.05 -68.95
N THR A 3 -6.57 37.84 -67.97
CA THR A 3 -5.95 37.81 -66.60
C THR A 3 -6.52 36.74 -65.68
N LYS A 4 -7.76 36.28 -65.86
CA LYS A 4 -8.36 35.18 -65.07
C LYS A 4 -7.79 33.77 -65.40
N LYS A 5 -7.32 33.54 -66.64
CA LYS A 5 -6.74 32.24 -67.03
C LYS A 5 -5.32 32.06 -66.48
N LYS A 6 -4.56 33.10 -66.21
CA LYS A 6 -3.19 33.01 -65.61
C LYS A 6 -3.28 32.74 -64.10
N LEU A 7 -4.29 33.24 -63.41
CA LEU A 7 -4.42 32.99 -61.97
C LEU A 7 -4.89 31.56 -61.68
N SER A 8 -5.76 30.98 -62.50
CA SER A 8 -6.16 29.56 -62.40
C SER A 8 -5.03 28.58 -62.67
N PHE A 9 -4.11 28.95 -63.55
CA PHE A 9 -2.94 28.07 -63.85
C PHE A 9 -1.90 28.14 -62.77
N ILE A 10 -1.66 29.25 -62.08
CA ILE A 10 -0.80 29.37 -60.92
C ILE A 10 -1.37 28.68 -59.71
N ILE A 11 -2.69 28.73 -59.48
CA ILE A 11 -3.34 27.94 -58.40
C ILE A 11 -3.25 26.42 -58.63
N LEU A 12 -3.36 26.00 -59.93
CA LEU A 12 -3.23 24.59 -60.29
C LEU A 12 -1.76 24.08 -60.11
N ILE A 13 -0.75 24.92 -60.37
CA ILE A 13 0.68 24.58 -60.13
C ILE A 13 0.99 24.59 -58.65
N LEU A 14 0.37 25.46 -57.83
CA LEU A 14 0.55 25.44 -56.37
C LEU A 14 -0.11 24.24 -55.70
N PHE A 15 -1.15 23.64 -56.30
CA PHE A 15 -1.74 22.38 -55.83
C PHE A 15 -0.95 21.12 -56.28
N LEU A 16 -0.11 21.22 -57.28
CA LEU A 16 0.76 20.14 -57.76
C LEU A 16 2.16 20.10 -57.10
N SER A 17 2.48 21.08 -56.24
CA SER A 17 3.73 21.13 -55.50
C SER A 17 3.67 20.72 -54.04
N LEU A 18 2.56 20.08 -53.58
CA LEU A 18 2.57 19.32 -52.33
C LEU A 18 3.50 18.12 -52.56
N PRO A 19 4.58 17.96 -51.77
CA PRO A 19 5.37 16.74 -51.81
C PRO A 19 4.50 15.58 -51.41
N ILE A 20 4.04 14.79 -52.37
CA ILE A 20 3.47 13.48 -52.11
C ILE A 20 4.63 12.66 -51.59
N THR A 21 4.86 12.69 -50.33
CA THR A 21 5.77 11.74 -49.67
C THR A 21 5.08 10.38 -49.77
N ALA A 22 5.52 9.61 -50.73
CA ALA A 22 5.05 8.25 -50.90
C ALA A 22 5.39 7.49 -49.60
N GLN A 23 4.34 7.02 -48.92
CA GLN A 23 4.43 6.26 -47.67
C GLN A 23 4.21 4.77 -47.99
N ARG A 24 4.90 3.90 -47.25
CA ARG A 24 4.60 2.46 -47.23
C ARG A 24 3.96 2.09 -45.93
N LYS A 25 2.97 1.22 -45.96
CA LYS A 25 2.36 0.64 -44.79
C LYS A 25 3.12 -0.60 -44.36
N VAL A 26 3.48 -0.67 -43.08
CA VAL A 26 4.09 -1.83 -42.45
C VAL A 26 3.15 -2.34 -41.37
N LYS A 27 2.74 -3.60 -41.48
CA LYS A 27 1.98 -4.28 -40.44
C LYS A 27 2.91 -4.75 -39.34
N VAL A 28 2.82 -4.15 -38.16
CA VAL A 28 3.62 -4.50 -36.99
C VAL A 28 2.75 -5.28 -36.01
N THR A 29 3.20 -6.49 -35.69
CA THR A 29 2.56 -7.32 -34.65
C THR A 29 3.45 -7.36 -33.42
N VAL A 30 2.95 -6.90 -32.28
CA VAL A 30 3.67 -6.89 -31.02
C VAL A 30 3.17 -8.05 -30.16
N LEU A 31 4.09 -8.91 -29.75
CA LEU A 31 3.83 -10.15 -29.02
C LEU A 31 4.66 -10.21 -27.74
N GLU A 32 4.17 -10.92 -26.75
CA GLU A 32 4.93 -11.23 -25.55
C GLU A 32 5.96 -12.33 -25.83
N LYS A 33 7.21 -12.11 -25.46
CA LYS A 33 8.29 -13.09 -25.63
C LYS A 33 8.01 -14.34 -24.79
N GLY A 34 8.09 -15.51 -25.45
CA GLY A 34 7.89 -16.82 -24.82
C GLY A 34 6.46 -17.32 -24.88
N THR A 35 5.46 -16.47 -24.74
CA THR A 35 4.03 -16.88 -24.80
C THR A 35 3.39 -16.66 -26.16
N GLU A 36 3.96 -15.80 -26.99
CA GLU A 36 3.41 -15.38 -28.29
C GLU A 36 2.01 -14.74 -28.17
N GLN A 37 1.66 -14.22 -26.97
CA GLN A 37 0.39 -13.51 -26.79
C GLN A 37 0.46 -12.10 -27.38
N PRO A 38 -0.62 -11.62 -28.03
CA PRO A 38 -0.66 -10.27 -28.53
C PRO A 38 -0.66 -9.24 -27.40
N ILE A 39 0.17 -8.20 -27.54
CA ILE A 39 0.21 -7.08 -26.60
C ILE A 39 -0.70 -5.98 -27.14
N ILE A 40 -1.81 -5.76 -26.42
CA ILE A 40 -2.82 -4.75 -26.74
C ILE A 40 -2.36 -3.38 -26.26
N ALA A 41 -2.67 -2.34 -27.03
CA ALA A 41 -2.36 -0.94 -26.70
C ALA A 41 -0.85 -0.65 -26.52
N ALA A 42 0.02 -1.47 -27.10
CA ALA A 42 1.44 -1.15 -27.17
C ALA A 42 1.65 0.07 -28.07
N VAL A 43 2.44 1.03 -27.59
CA VAL A 43 2.74 2.27 -28.31
C VAL A 43 4.02 2.07 -29.12
N ILE A 44 3.90 2.16 -30.43
CA ILE A 44 5.02 2.11 -31.39
C ILE A 44 5.36 3.55 -31.74
N THR A 45 6.51 4.01 -31.32
CA THR A 45 7.06 5.35 -31.61
C THR A 45 8.08 5.22 -32.73
N CYS A 46 7.94 5.97 -33.81
CA CYS A 46 8.80 5.91 -34.99
C CYS A 46 9.40 7.26 -35.33
N ALA A 47 10.69 7.30 -35.64
CA ALA A 47 11.40 8.52 -36.05
C ALA A 47 12.48 8.21 -37.11
N ASP A 48 12.90 9.23 -37.83
CA ASP A 48 14.01 9.16 -38.82
C ASP A 48 15.41 9.17 -38.19
N ASN A 49 15.48 9.34 -36.88
CA ASN A 49 16.71 9.37 -36.09
C ASN A 49 16.59 8.57 -34.78
N GLU A 50 17.73 8.11 -34.25
CA GLU A 50 17.81 7.31 -33.02
C GLU A 50 17.35 8.07 -31.75
N LYS A 51 17.45 9.40 -31.76
CA LYS A 51 17.03 10.25 -30.63
C LYS A 51 15.53 10.43 -30.54
N MET A 52 14.77 9.84 -31.49
CA MET A 52 13.31 9.93 -31.55
C MET A 52 12.79 11.37 -31.56
N GLU A 53 13.45 12.28 -32.30
CA GLU A 53 12.99 13.64 -32.49
C GLU A 53 11.78 13.67 -33.44
N LYS A 54 10.72 14.45 -33.12
CA LYS A 54 9.47 14.55 -33.89
C LYS A 54 8.85 13.19 -34.25
N PRO A 55 8.58 12.31 -33.28
CA PRO A 55 8.17 10.94 -33.56
C PRO A 55 6.71 10.86 -34.02
N LEU A 56 6.42 9.89 -34.87
CA LEU A 56 5.09 9.41 -35.15
C LEU A 56 4.75 8.29 -34.16
N ARG A 57 3.50 8.21 -33.71
CA ARG A 57 3.05 7.22 -32.73
C ARG A 57 1.86 6.44 -33.26
N PHE A 58 1.94 5.11 -33.09
CA PHE A 58 0.92 4.15 -33.45
C PHE A 58 0.62 3.27 -32.25
N VAL A 59 -0.59 2.71 -32.20
CA VAL A 59 -1.03 1.88 -31.06
C VAL A 59 -1.55 0.57 -31.59
N THR A 60 -1.18 -0.54 -30.97
CA THR A 60 -1.66 -1.88 -31.35
C THR A 60 -3.12 -2.09 -30.95
N ASP A 61 -3.85 -2.82 -31.80
CA ASP A 61 -5.23 -3.24 -31.60
C ASP A 61 -5.36 -4.44 -30.65
N VAL A 62 -6.55 -5.02 -30.53
CA VAL A 62 -6.84 -6.21 -29.69
C VAL A 62 -6.10 -7.48 -30.13
N ASN A 63 -5.56 -7.52 -31.33
CA ASN A 63 -4.73 -8.61 -31.86
C ASN A 63 -3.23 -8.31 -31.75
N GLY A 64 -2.85 -7.21 -31.07
CA GLY A 64 -1.48 -6.75 -30.98
C GLY A 64 -0.93 -6.16 -32.28
N VAL A 65 -1.79 -5.75 -33.23
CA VAL A 65 -1.41 -5.30 -34.57
C VAL A 65 -1.58 -3.78 -34.69
N ALA A 66 -0.59 -3.13 -35.29
CA ALA A 66 -0.66 -1.73 -35.74
C ALA A 66 -0.21 -1.60 -37.20
N GLU A 67 -0.89 -0.76 -37.97
CA GLU A 67 -0.43 -0.31 -39.29
C GLU A 67 0.42 0.94 -39.11
N VAL A 68 1.69 0.86 -39.49
CA VAL A 68 2.66 1.94 -39.34
C VAL A 68 2.96 2.53 -40.71
N ASP A 69 2.69 3.83 -40.88
CA ASP A 69 2.98 4.56 -42.11
C ASP A 69 4.44 5.05 -42.07
N LEU A 70 5.30 4.47 -42.92
CA LEU A 70 6.70 4.79 -43.00
C LEU A 70 7.05 5.51 -44.32
N PRO A 71 8.07 6.38 -44.35
CA PRO A 71 8.58 6.95 -45.59
C PRO A 71 9.18 5.83 -46.48
N LEU A 72 9.03 5.96 -47.82
CA LEU A 72 9.57 4.98 -48.78
C LEU A 72 11.08 4.88 -48.77
N LYS A 73 11.80 5.95 -48.39
CA LYS A 73 13.26 6.03 -48.36
C LYS A 73 13.74 6.48 -46.97
N GLY A 74 14.89 5.93 -46.59
CA GLY A 74 15.54 6.27 -45.30
C GLY A 74 15.39 5.15 -44.27
N LYS A 75 16.26 5.19 -43.25
CA LYS A 75 16.23 4.30 -42.11
C LYS A 75 15.25 4.89 -41.10
N VAL A 76 14.30 4.11 -40.66
CA VAL A 76 13.33 4.53 -39.62
C VAL A 76 13.57 3.68 -38.39
N TYR A 77 13.76 4.35 -37.28
CA TYR A 77 13.91 3.74 -35.97
C TYR A 77 12.57 3.61 -35.27
N TYR A 78 12.44 2.57 -34.46
CA TYR A 78 11.26 2.38 -33.63
C TYR A 78 11.62 2.19 -32.15
N MET A 79 10.71 2.59 -31.30
CA MET A 79 10.66 2.22 -29.90
C MET A 79 9.26 1.73 -29.59
N VAL A 80 9.15 0.51 -29.07
CA VAL A 80 7.87 -0.06 -28.64
C VAL A 80 7.84 -0.08 -27.13
N ALA A 81 6.77 0.49 -26.56
CA ALA A 81 6.55 0.57 -25.13
C ALA A 81 5.15 0.05 -24.78
N SER A 82 5.04 -0.74 -23.73
CA SER A 82 3.78 -1.17 -23.15
C SER A 82 3.94 -1.33 -21.64
N VAL A 83 2.88 -1.08 -20.89
CA VAL A 83 2.90 -1.20 -19.42
C VAL A 83 3.21 -2.65 -19.03
N GLY A 84 4.17 -2.84 -18.13
CA GLY A 84 4.62 -4.16 -17.69
C GLY A 84 5.65 -4.83 -18.62
N PHE A 85 6.07 -4.15 -19.68
CA PHE A 85 7.08 -4.67 -20.63
C PHE A 85 8.26 -3.74 -20.77
N ALA A 86 9.44 -4.32 -20.96
CA ALA A 86 10.66 -3.58 -21.27
C ALA A 86 10.56 -2.92 -22.66
N ASN A 87 11.04 -1.69 -22.79
CA ASN A 87 11.03 -0.97 -24.05
C ASN A 87 11.92 -1.66 -25.07
N LEU A 88 11.36 -1.97 -26.26
CA LEU A 88 12.11 -2.54 -27.37
C LEU A 88 12.49 -1.43 -28.35
N LYS A 89 13.77 -1.22 -28.57
CA LYS A 89 14.30 -0.28 -29.59
C LYS A 89 14.89 -1.04 -30.78
N GLY A 90 14.75 -0.47 -31.96
CA GLY A 90 15.31 -1.03 -33.16
C GLY A 90 15.08 -0.17 -34.40
N ALA A 91 15.34 -0.72 -35.58
CA ALA A 91 15.06 -0.06 -36.85
C ALA A 91 14.27 -0.97 -37.77
N PHE A 92 13.39 -0.39 -38.57
CA PHE A 92 12.64 -1.13 -39.58
C PHE A 92 13.57 -1.63 -40.69
N SER A 93 13.43 -2.90 -41.03
CA SER A 93 14.13 -3.47 -42.17
C SER A 93 13.69 -2.81 -43.48
N PRO A 94 14.60 -2.44 -44.37
CA PRO A 94 14.25 -1.91 -45.68
C PRO A 94 13.38 -2.90 -46.45
N GLY A 95 12.23 -2.43 -46.97
CA GLY A 95 11.33 -3.25 -47.77
C GLY A 95 10.38 -4.21 -47.02
N ALA A 96 10.45 -4.32 -45.70
CA ALA A 96 9.54 -5.15 -44.92
C ALA A 96 8.10 -4.58 -44.92
N ASN A 97 7.12 -5.41 -45.31
CA ASN A 97 5.70 -5.08 -45.26
C ASN A 97 5.03 -5.58 -43.94
N GLU A 98 5.67 -6.58 -43.31
CA GLU A 98 5.23 -7.12 -42.00
C GLU A 98 6.43 -7.27 -41.06
N MET A 99 6.19 -7.08 -39.77
CA MET A 99 7.21 -7.24 -38.74
C MET A 99 6.58 -7.75 -37.45
N LYS A 100 7.19 -8.77 -36.83
CA LYS A 100 6.84 -9.26 -35.51
C LYS A 100 7.87 -8.79 -34.48
N LEU A 101 7.40 -8.17 -33.43
CA LEU A 101 8.23 -7.65 -32.34
C LEU A 101 7.83 -8.34 -31.04
N HIS A 102 8.84 -8.85 -30.31
CA HIS A 102 8.63 -9.56 -29.05
C HIS A 102 9.11 -8.70 -27.90
N LEU A 103 8.23 -8.33 -26.99
CA LEU A 103 8.51 -7.61 -25.77
C LEU A 103 8.73 -8.59 -24.61
N SER A 104 9.77 -8.39 -23.84
CA SER A 104 9.99 -9.10 -22.58
C SER A 104 9.29 -8.37 -21.43
N GLU A 105 8.87 -9.07 -20.36
CA GLU A 105 8.36 -8.41 -19.15
C GLU A 105 9.42 -7.42 -18.61
N ASP A 106 8.98 -6.24 -18.14
CA ASP A 106 9.85 -5.27 -17.45
C ASP A 106 10.07 -5.72 -16.01
N VAL A 107 11.01 -6.63 -15.81
CA VAL A 107 11.35 -7.14 -14.48
C VAL A 107 11.92 -6.03 -13.59
N MET A 108 12.52 -5.01 -14.15
CA MET A 108 13.14 -3.90 -13.42
C MET A 108 12.17 -2.76 -13.07
N LYS A 109 11.01 -2.70 -13.72
CA LYS A 109 9.91 -1.74 -13.45
C LYS A 109 10.28 -0.25 -13.51
N VAL A 110 11.36 0.07 -14.20
CA VAL A 110 11.90 1.43 -14.24
C VAL A 110 11.01 2.37 -15.06
N ASN A 111 10.23 1.83 -15.98
CA ASN A 111 9.37 2.56 -16.90
C ASN A 111 7.90 2.61 -16.48
N GLU A 112 7.53 2.05 -15.31
CA GLU A 112 6.17 2.11 -14.83
C GLU A 112 5.71 3.55 -14.58
N VAL A 113 4.43 3.83 -14.87
CA VAL A 113 3.84 5.15 -14.72
C VAL A 113 3.19 5.26 -13.36
N VAL A 114 3.57 6.30 -12.61
CA VAL A 114 3.03 6.61 -11.28
C VAL A 114 2.24 7.90 -11.28
N VAL A 115 1.29 8.01 -10.37
CA VAL A 115 0.45 9.19 -10.17
C VAL A 115 0.63 9.78 -8.77
N THR A 116 0.92 8.93 -7.77
CA THR A 116 0.91 9.32 -6.35
C THR A 116 2.01 10.31 -5.98
N GLY A 117 3.18 10.17 -6.57
CA GLY A 117 4.31 11.07 -6.26
C GLY A 117 4.09 12.53 -6.66
N SER A 118 3.25 12.79 -7.65
CA SER A 118 3.08 14.10 -8.27
C SER A 118 1.63 14.48 -8.59
N ARG A 119 0.66 13.59 -8.35
CA ARG A 119 -0.74 13.71 -8.83
C ARG A 119 -0.88 13.84 -10.36
N THR A 120 0.19 13.66 -11.10
CA THR A 120 0.24 13.59 -12.56
C THR A 120 0.90 12.28 -12.98
N ALA A 121 0.36 11.66 -14.03
CA ALA A 121 0.90 10.40 -14.55
C ALA A 121 2.28 10.61 -15.19
N ARG A 122 3.32 9.95 -14.67
CA ARG A 122 4.66 10.00 -15.22
C ARG A 122 5.46 8.72 -14.93
N PRO A 123 6.44 8.38 -15.75
CA PRO A 123 7.36 7.28 -15.46
C PRO A 123 8.09 7.47 -14.13
N ILE A 124 8.26 6.40 -13.35
CA ILE A 124 9.00 6.42 -12.07
C ILE A 124 10.39 7.03 -12.26
N LYS A 125 11.06 6.66 -13.34
CA LYS A 125 12.39 7.19 -13.69
C LYS A 125 12.43 8.71 -13.73
N LEU A 126 11.31 9.38 -14.02
CA LEU A 126 11.19 10.84 -14.07
C LEU A 126 10.63 11.46 -12.78
N SER A 127 10.34 10.69 -11.74
CA SER A 127 9.83 11.25 -10.48
C SER A 127 10.98 11.80 -9.61
N PRO A 128 10.91 13.05 -9.13
CA PRO A 128 11.88 13.60 -8.19
C PRO A 128 11.69 13.05 -6.77
N VAL A 129 10.53 12.46 -6.48
CA VAL A 129 10.20 11.82 -5.20
C VAL A 129 10.37 10.32 -5.35
N SER A 130 11.03 9.68 -4.39
CA SER A 130 11.15 8.23 -4.35
C SER A 130 9.77 7.59 -4.22
N THR A 131 9.35 6.88 -5.26
CA THR A 131 8.08 6.18 -5.33
C THR A 131 8.35 4.72 -5.67
N GLN A 132 7.86 3.81 -4.86
CA GLN A 132 7.89 2.38 -5.14
C GLN A 132 6.57 1.99 -5.81
N VAL A 133 6.63 1.14 -6.82
CA VAL A 133 5.45 0.54 -7.46
C VAL A 133 5.52 -0.98 -7.37
N ILE A 134 4.37 -1.58 -7.07
CA ILE A 134 4.20 -3.02 -7.02
C ILE A 134 3.01 -3.35 -7.92
N GLY A 135 3.25 -4.07 -9.01
CA GLY A 135 2.22 -4.43 -9.99
C GLY A 135 1.23 -5.45 -9.43
N GLY A 136 -0.08 -5.28 -9.71
CA GLY A 136 -1.11 -6.19 -9.23
C GLY A 136 -0.95 -7.61 -9.78
N LYS A 137 -0.53 -7.77 -11.04
CA LYS A 137 -0.21 -9.07 -11.64
C LYS A 137 0.92 -9.77 -10.86
N GLU A 138 1.96 -9.03 -10.50
CA GLU A 138 3.10 -9.54 -9.74
C GLU A 138 2.69 -10.04 -8.35
N LEU A 139 1.83 -9.28 -7.66
CA LEU A 139 1.31 -9.68 -6.35
C LEU A 139 0.56 -11.01 -6.42
N VAL A 140 -0.28 -11.18 -7.44
CA VAL A 140 -1.03 -12.41 -7.68
C VAL A 140 -0.11 -13.55 -8.13
N ASP A 141 0.90 -13.26 -8.95
CA ASP A 141 1.88 -14.24 -9.44
C ASP A 141 2.92 -14.66 -8.37
N ALA A 142 3.11 -13.87 -7.32
CA ALA A 142 3.86 -14.26 -6.13
C ALA A 142 3.06 -15.16 -5.17
N GLY A 143 1.75 -15.29 -5.37
CA GLY A 143 0.88 -16.17 -4.58
C GLY A 143 0.44 -15.58 -3.23
N TYR A 144 0.56 -14.25 -3.04
CA TYR A 144 0.10 -13.60 -1.80
C TYR A 144 -1.40 -13.80 -1.57
N ALA A 145 -1.77 -14.05 -0.32
CA ALA A 145 -3.16 -14.28 0.06
C ALA A 145 -3.96 -12.97 0.17
N ASP A 146 -3.31 -11.91 0.62
CA ASP A 146 -3.92 -10.64 0.95
C ASP A 146 -2.94 -9.47 0.79
N LEU A 147 -3.48 -8.26 0.83
CA LEU A 147 -2.71 -7.02 0.69
C LEU A 147 -1.64 -6.86 1.76
N THR A 148 -1.90 -7.30 2.99
CA THR A 148 -1.00 -7.07 4.13
C THR A 148 0.29 -7.87 3.98
N LYS A 149 0.18 -9.13 3.57
CA LYS A 149 1.36 -9.99 3.26
C LYS A 149 2.15 -9.46 2.08
N ALA A 150 1.46 -9.03 1.03
CA ALA A 150 2.08 -8.44 -0.14
C ALA A 150 2.91 -7.19 0.21
N LEU A 151 2.32 -6.25 0.95
CA LEU A 151 3.00 -5.03 1.38
C LEU A 151 4.19 -5.34 2.31
N GLN A 152 4.05 -6.27 3.24
CA GLN A 152 5.12 -6.64 4.16
C GLN A 152 6.32 -7.25 3.43
N GLN A 153 6.09 -8.06 2.41
CA GLN A 153 7.15 -8.73 1.66
C GLN A 153 7.87 -7.80 0.68
N GLU A 154 7.10 -6.91 0.02
CA GLU A 154 7.61 -6.10 -1.08
C GLU A 154 8.14 -4.72 -0.63
N THR A 155 7.81 -4.25 0.59
CA THR A 155 8.13 -2.89 1.03
C THR A 155 9.13 -2.89 2.17
N PRO A 156 10.33 -2.29 1.98
CA PRO A 156 11.32 -2.18 3.05
C PRO A 156 10.76 -1.47 4.27
N GLY A 157 11.00 -2.03 5.46
CA GLY A 157 10.58 -1.43 6.73
C GLY A 157 9.08 -1.43 6.99
N MET A 158 8.29 -2.04 6.11
CA MET A 158 6.87 -2.29 6.36
C MET A 158 6.74 -3.46 7.33
N ASN A 159 6.11 -3.21 8.46
CA ASN A 159 5.74 -4.23 9.41
C ASN A 159 4.23 -4.23 9.56
N ILE A 160 3.60 -5.35 9.23
CA ILE A 160 2.16 -5.55 9.39
C ILE A 160 1.97 -6.76 10.27
N GLN A 161 1.37 -6.56 11.42
CA GLN A 161 1.14 -7.60 12.39
C GLN A 161 -0.35 -7.74 12.66
N LYS A 162 -0.87 -8.97 12.54
CA LYS A 162 -2.18 -9.27 13.09
C LYS A 162 -2.03 -9.31 14.61
N VAL A 163 -2.77 -8.47 15.29
CA VAL A 163 -2.87 -8.39 16.75
C VAL A 163 -4.30 -8.74 17.16
N GLY A 164 -4.58 -8.89 18.45
CA GLY A 164 -5.90 -9.31 18.95
C GLY A 164 -7.10 -8.54 18.39
N PHE A 165 -6.90 -7.30 17.92
CA PHE A 165 -7.96 -6.41 17.46
C PHE A 165 -7.81 -5.95 16.00
N GLY A 166 -7.18 -6.74 15.13
CA GLY A 166 -6.99 -6.41 13.72
C GLY A 166 -5.52 -6.41 13.29
N ASN A 167 -5.21 -5.66 12.25
CA ASN A 167 -3.84 -5.54 11.74
C ASN A 167 -3.22 -4.22 12.14
N GLU A 168 -2.07 -4.24 12.79
CA GLU A 168 -1.27 -3.06 13.08
C GLU A 168 -0.20 -2.88 11.99
N ILE A 169 -0.15 -1.67 11.43
CA ILE A 169 0.85 -1.31 10.41
C ILE A 169 1.83 -0.32 10.98
N SER A 170 3.11 -0.56 10.73
CA SER A 170 4.16 0.43 10.92
C SER A 170 5.10 0.49 9.73
N MET A 171 5.63 1.68 9.45
CA MET A 171 6.57 1.95 8.37
C MET A 171 7.57 3.01 8.80
N GLN A 172 8.86 2.77 8.57
CA GLN A 172 9.93 3.70 8.97
C GLN A 172 9.91 4.07 10.48
N GLY A 173 9.44 3.16 11.33
CA GLY A 173 9.29 3.42 12.77
C GLY A 173 8.06 4.23 13.14
N LEU A 174 7.18 4.51 12.18
CA LEU A 174 5.94 5.25 12.37
C LEU A 174 4.74 4.30 12.26
N ASP A 175 3.78 4.47 13.13
CA ASP A 175 2.55 3.67 13.16
C ASP A 175 1.55 4.08 12.06
N ALA A 176 0.43 3.35 11.97
CA ALA A 176 -0.61 3.57 10.97
C ALA A 176 -1.21 4.99 10.97
N ARG A 177 -1.14 5.72 12.09
CA ARG A 177 -1.64 7.10 12.17
C ARG A 177 -0.85 8.09 11.29
N HIS A 178 0.37 7.70 10.89
CA HIS A 178 1.27 8.47 10.03
C HIS A 178 1.34 7.95 8.60
N VAL A 179 0.67 6.83 8.30
CA VAL A 179 0.61 6.21 6.97
C VAL A 179 -0.78 6.40 6.39
N LEU A 180 -0.88 7.15 5.30
CA LEU A 180 -2.14 7.40 4.62
C LEU A 180 -2.43 6.33 3.57
N PHE A 181 -3.51 5.59 3.75
CA PHE A 181 -4.03 4.67 2.74
C PHE A 181 -5.06 5.37 1.86
N LEU A 182 -4.91 5.18 0.56
CA LEU A 182 -5.81 5.70 -0.46
C LEU A 182 -6.25 4.57 -1.39
N GLN A 183 -7.45 4.68 -1.94
CA GLN A 183 -7.91 3.90 -3.08
C GLN A 183 -8.23 4.85 -4.23
N ASP A 184 -7.53 4.72 -5.36
CA ASP A 184 -7.64 5.62 -6.51
C ASP A 184 -7.48 7.11 -6.17
N GLY A 185 -6.65 7.41 -5.16
CA GLY A 185 -6.36 8.74 -4.66
C GLY A 185 -7.37 9.31 -3.67
N GLU A 186 -8.37 8.54 -3.24
CA GLU A 186 -9.39 8.93 -2.27
C GLU A 186 -9.15 8.30 -0.90
N ARG A 187 -9.43 9.05 0.18
CA ARG A 187 -9.24 8.60 1.57
C ARG A 187 -10.33 7.63 1.99
N LEU A 188 -9.98 6.74 2.90
CA LEU A 188 -10.90 5.79 3.51
C LEU A 188 -11.02 6.04 5.01
N THR A 189 -12.19 5.76 5.56
CA THR A 189 -12.50 5.86 6.99
C THR A 189 -12.66 4.48 7.65
N GLY A 190 -13.07 4.44 8.91
CA GLY A 190 -13.32 3.20 9.64
C GLY A 190 -12.09 2.68 10.37
N ASP A 191 -11.14 3.55 10.69
CA ASP A 191 -10.00 3.14 11.50
C ASP A 191 -10.41 2.86 12.95
N MET A 192 -9.91 1.77 13.52
CA MET A 192 -9.92 1.50 14.95
C MET A 192 -8.48 1.60 15.44
N ALA A 193 -8.22 2.44 16.44
CA ALA A 193 -6.87 2.71 16.95
C ALA A 193 -5.84 3.16 15.90
N GLY A 194 -6.30 3.78 14.82
CA GLY A 194 -5.45 4.22 13.70
C GLY A 194 -5.32 3.21 12.55
N ASN A 195 -5.78 1.97 12.72
CA ASN A 195 -5.70 0.91 11.70
C ASN A 195 -7.03 0.74 10.97
N LEU A 196 -6.97 0.60 9.66
CA LEU A 196 -8.11 0.28 8.80
C LEU A 196 -8.43 -1.22 8.82
N ASP A 197 -9.64 -1.59 8.45
CA ASP A 197 -9.95 -2.97 8.10
C ASP A 197 -9.36 -3.28 6.72
N TYR A 198 -8.10 -3.79 6.68
CA TYR A 198 -7.37 -4.05 5.43
C TYR A 198 -7.97 -5.21 4.62
N GLU A 199 -8.81 -6.02 5.25
CA GLU A 199 -9.57 -7.10 4.63
C GLU A 199 -10.55 -6.60 3.56
N ARG A 200 -10.93 -5.31 3.57
CA ARG A 200 -11.80 -4.75 2.53
C ARG A 200 -11.17 -4.65 1.14
N PHE A 201 -9.85 -4.78 1.04
CA PHE A 201 -9.13 -4.64 -0.22
C PHE A 201 -8.97 -5.98 -0.94
N ASN A 202 -9.62 -6.11 -2.08
CA ASN A 202 -9.43 -7.24 -2.98
C ASN A 202 -8.13 -7.10 -3.76
N LEU A 203 -7.14 -7.95 -3.46
CA LEU A 203 -5.85 -7.96 -4.16
C LEU A 203 -6.00 -8.20 -5.67
N HIS A 204 -6.99 -8.99 -6.08
CA HIS A 204 -7.27 -9.30 -7.49
C HIS A 204 -7.91 -8.13 -8.25
N ALA A 205 -8.46 -7.12 -7.58
CA ALA A 205 -8.99 -5.90 -8.18
C ALA A 205 -7.91 -4.79 -8.34
N ILE A 206 -6.72 -4.98 -7.77
CA ILE A 206 -5.63 -4.00 -7.81
C ILE A 206 -4.86 -4.12 -9.12
N ASP A 207 -4.65 -3.00 -9.81
CA ASP A 207 -3.77 -2.87 -10.96
C ASP A 207 -2.31 -2.69 -10.51
N ARG A 208 -2.09 -1.80 -9.54
CA ARG A 208 -0.80 -1.56 -8.89
C ARG A 208 -0.96 -0.86 -7.56
N ILE A 209 0.07 -0.97 -6.73
CA ILE A 209 0.22 -0.24 -5.48
C ILE A 209 1.34 0.79 -5.66
N GLU A 210 1.07 2.05 -5.37
CA GLU A 210 2.04 3.13 -5.40
C GLU A 210 2.34 3.58 -3.97
N ILE A 211 3.62 3.53 -3.57
CA ILE A 211 4.07 3.87 -2.21
C ILE A 211 5.02 5.06 -2.31
N VAL A 212 4.61 6.19 -1.73
CA VAL A 212 5.44 7.39 -1.60
C VAL A 212 5.91 7.48 -0.16
N LYS A 213 7.22 7.41 0.02
CA LYS A 213 7.85 7.40 1.35
C LYS A 213 8.15 8.80 1.83
N GLY A 214 8.13 8.97 3.16
CA GLY A 214 8.39 10.24 3.83
C GLY A 214 7.19 11.18 3.86
N ALA A 215 7.42 12.41 4.33
CA ALA A 215 6.36 13.37 4.52
C ALA A 215 5.77 13.87 3.18
N SER A 216 4.65 13.30 2.79
CA SER A 216 3.90 13.64 1.59
C SER A 216 2.69 14.55 1.87
N SER A 217 2.67 15.18 3.05
CA SER A 217 1.57 16.05 3.49
C SER A 217 1.34 17.24 2.56
N THR A 218 2.35 17.68 1.80
CA THR A 218 2.20 18.74 0.79
C THR A 218 1.19 18.36 -0.30
N LEU A 219 1.10 17.10 -0.70
CA LEU A 219 0.13 16.66 -1.72
C LEU A 219 -1.14 16.07 -1.13
N TYR A 220 -1.03 15.39 0.03
CA TYR A 220 -2.11 14.56 0.55
C TYR A 220 -2.67 15.03 1.89
N GLY A 221 -2.10 16.10 2.50
CA GLY A 221 -2.58 16.71 3.73
C GLY A 221 -2.25 15.93 4.99
N SER A 222 -3.08 16.08 6.00
CA SER A 222 -2.96 15.42 7.30
C SER A 222 -2.90 13.90 7.18
N ARG A 223 -2.16 13.22 8.09
CA ARG A 223 -1.85 11.77 8.14
C ARG A 223 -0.85 11.27 7.10
N ALA A 224 -0.40 12.07 6.14
CA ALA A 224 0.65 11.72 5.19
C ALA A 224 2.04 12.14 5.67
N SER A 225 2.30 12.09 6.97
CA SER A 225 3.56 12.52 7.57
C SER A 225 4.68 11.47 7.50
N GLY A 226 4.34 10.18 7.32
CA GLY A 226 5.28 9.08 7.19
C GLY A 226 5.33 8.48 5.79
N ALA A 227 4.17 8.11 5.26
CA ALA A 227 4.06 7.55 3.91
C ALA A 227 2.64 7.72 3.36
N VAL A 228 2.52 7.55 2.03
CA VAL A 228 1.24 7.39 1.32
C VAL A 228 1.28 6.08 0.56
N ILE A 229 0.28 5.23 0.77
CA ILE A 229 0.07 3.99 0.05
C ILE A 229 -1.23 4.14 -0.74
N ASN A 230 -1.14 4.14 -2.06
CA ASN A 230 -2.28 4.33 -2.95
C ASN A 230 -2.53 3.07 -3.77
N LEU A 231 -3.68 2.45 -3.54
CA LEU A 231 -4.13 1.26 -4.24
C LEU A 231 -4.84 1.72 -5.51
N ILE A 232 -4.21 1.54 -6.66
CA ILE A 232 -4.81 1.84 -7.96
C ILE A 232 -5.54 0.58 -8.42
N THR A 233 -6.84 0.70 -8.65
CA THR A 233 -7.66 -0.43 -9.05
C THR A 233 -7.73 -0.55 -10.57
N LYS A 234 -8.04 -1.76 -11.06
CA LYS A 234 -8.12 -2.09 -12.49
C LYS A 234 -9.14 -1.23 -13.23
N LYS A 235 -8.80 -0.88 -14.48
CA LYS A 235 -9.70 -0.34 -15.50
C LYS A 235 -9.46 -1.16 -16.76
N THR A 236 -10.43 -1.94 -17.20
CA THR A 236 -10.27 -2.77 -18.40
C THR A 236 -10.15 -1.92 -19.65
N THR A 237 -9.29 -2.35 -20.58
CA THR A 237 -9.19 -1.83 -21.94
C THR A 237 -9.77 -2.80 -22.96
N LYS A 238 -10.04 -4.05 -22.53
CA LYS A 238 -10.63 -5.10 -23.39
C LYS A 238 -12.15 -4.93 -23.46
N PRO A 239 -12.79 -5.32 -24.58
CA PRO A 239 -14.24 -5.32 -24.67
C PRO A 239 -14.91 -6.11 -23.54
N ILE A 240 -14.34 -7.24 -23.15
CA ILE A 240 -14.74 -8.08 -22.03
C ILE A 240 -13.47 -8.58 -21.34
N ASP A 241 -13.42 -8.52 -20.02
CA ASP A 241 -12.32 -9.06 -19.22
C ASP A 241 -12.89 -9.60 -17.90
N ILE A 242 -13.08 -10.91 -17.83
CA ILE A 242 -13.69 -11.57 -16.68
C ILE A 242 -12.72 -12.58 -16.08
N GLN A 243 -12.44 -12.40 -14.81
CA GLN A 243 -11.59 -13.27 -13.99
C GLN A 243 -12.38 -13.74 -12.77
N ALA A 244 -12.29 -15.02 -12.46
CA ALA A 244 -12.89 -15.58 -11.26
C ALA A 244 -11.96 -16.60 -10.63
N GLY A 245 -11.97 -16.69 -9.32
CA GLY A 245 -11.12 -17.65 -8.64
C GLY A 245 -11.60 -18.01 -7.24
N VAL A 246 -11.02 -19.09 -6.74
CA VAL A 246 -11.22 -19.62 -5.40
C VAL A 246 -9.88 -20.01 -4.83
N ARG A 247 -9.63 -19.65 -3.58
CA ARG A 247 -8.49 -20.10 -2.77
C ARG A 247 -9.01 -20.76 -1.51
N TRP A 248 -8.54 -21.94 -1.24
CA TRP A 248 -8.76 -22.66 0.00
C TRP A 248 -7.45 -22.81 0.74
N GLY A 249 -7.47 -22.67 2.07
CA GLY A 249 -6.31 -22.83 2.92
C GLY A 249 -6.64 -23.51 4.23
N GLN A 250 -5.68 -24.28 4.74
CA GLN A 250 -5.76 -24.98 6.00
C GLN A 250 -4.65 -24.52 6.94
N MET A 251 -5.01 -24.13 8.16
CA MET A 251 -4.06 -23.78 9.22
C MET A 251 -3.72 -25.03 10.05
N ASN A 252 -2.52 -25.03 10.62
CA ASN A 252 -2.16 -26.02 11.60
C ASN A 252 -2.78 -25.69 12.98
N GLU A 253 -3.87 -26.33 13.33
CA GLU A 253 -4.57 -26.14 14.62
C GLU A 253 -3.84 -26.70 15.84
N ARG A 254 -2.67 -27.31 15.65
CA ARG A 254 -1.90 -27.94 16.68
C ARG A 254 -1.62 -27.08 17.90
N ASN A 255 -1.35 -25.79 17.68
CA ASN A 255 -1.08 -24.84 18.76
C ASN A 255 -2.31 -24.57 19.60
N TYR A 256 -3.46 -24.95 19.13
CA TYR A 256 -4.74 -24.73 19.76
C TYR A 256 -5.15 -25.85 20.73
N LYS A 257 -5.08 -27.13 20.31
CA LYS A 257 -5.63 -28.27 21.08
C LYS A 257 -4.58 -29.19 21.69
N ASN A 258 -3.40 -29.30 21.12
CA ASN A 258 -2.35 -30.17 21.62
C ASN A 258 -0.94 -29.70 21.22
N PRO A 259 -0.31 -28.81 22.02
CA PRO A 259 1.00 -28.24 21.72
C PRO A 259 2.14 -29.26 21.68
N GLN A 260 1.91 -30.53 22.09
CA GLN A 260 2.92 -31.59 22.09
C GLN A 260 2.96 -32.36 20.77
N LYS A 261 1.93 -32.32 19.94
CA LYS A 261 1.97 -32.99 18.63
C LYS A 261 2.78 -32.17 17.61
N LYS A 262 3.86 -32.72 17.09
CA LYS A 262 4.82 -32.05 16.16
C LYS A 262 4.66 -32.43 14.70
N ASP A 263 3.58 -33.07 14.30
CA ASP A 263 3.42 -33.60 12.96
C ASP A 263 2.84 -32.58 11.98
N PHE A 264 3.53 -32.33 10.87
CA PHE A 264 3.06 -31.46 9.78
C PHE A 264 1.74 -31.93 9.19
N LEU A 265 1.50 -33.23 9.14
CA LEU A 265 0.27 -33.80 8.55
C LEU A 265 -0.96 -33.61 9.43
N TYR A 266 -0.79 -33.24 10.71
CA TYR A 266 -1.92 -33.03 11.62
C TYR A 266 -2.89 -31.94 11.13
N MET A 267 -2.42 -30.97 10.37
CA MET A 267 -3.27 -29.94 9.74
C MET A 267 -4.34 -30.53 8.80
N PHE A 268 -4.12 -31.71 8.24
CA PHE A 268 -5.04 -32.40 7.32
C PHE A 268 -5.96 -33.40 8.02
N GLU A 269 -5.72 -33.70 9.29
CA GLU A 269 -6.51 -34.69 10.05
C GLU A 269 -7.83 -34.15 10.60
N LYS A 270 -7.99 -32.80 10.61
CA LYS A 270 -9.13 -32.14 11.22
C LYS A 270 -9.93 -31.30 10.22
N ASN A 271 -11.24 -31.46 10.26
CA ASN A 271 -12.16 -30.54 9.59
C ASN A 271 -12.09 -29.19 10.26
N ALA A 272 -11.73 -28.15 9.51
CA ALA A 272 -11.85 -26.78 9.97
C ALA A 272 -13.33 -26.44 10.16
N ASP A 273 -13.70 -25.94 11.33
CA ASP A 273 -15.08 -25.53 11.58
C ASP A 273 -15.47 -24.37 10.64
N ARG A 274 -14.49 -23.51 10.28
CA ARG A 274 -14.59 -22.48 9.24
C ARG A 274 -13.33 -22.47 8.38
N PRO A 275 -13.42 -22.85 7.10
CA PRO A 275 -12.24 -22.92 6.24
C PRO A 275 -11.70 -21.53 5.94
N ASN A 276 -10.37 -21.41 5.78
CA ASN A 276 -9.79 -20.22 5.15
C ASN A 276 -10.11 -20.24 3.66
N LEU A 277 -11.22 -19.61 3.30
CA LEU A 277 -11.75 -19.57 1.94
C LEU A 277 -11.72 -18.15 1.40
N GLN A 278 -11.25 -17.99 0.18
CA GLN A 278 -11.38 -16.75 -0.57
C GLN A 278 -12.00 -17.05 -1.93
N SER A 279 -12.91 -16.20 -2.37
CA SER A 279 -13.47 -16.28 -3.72
C SER A 279 -13.65 -14.88 -4.28
N TRP A 280 -13.42 -14.73 -5.58
CA TRP A 280 -13.53 -13.43 -6.23
C TRP A 280 -14.02 -13.54 -7.66
N VAL A 281 -14.62 -12.46 -8.09
CA VAL A 281 -14.96 -12.20 -9.48
C VAL A 281 -14.58 -10.76 -9.80
N SER A 282 -13.85 -10.57 -10.87
CA SER A 282 -13.51 -9.27 -11.45
C SER A 282 -14.00 -9.25 -12.89
N ALA A 283 -14.91 -8.35 -13.22
CA ALA A 283 -15.55 -8.26 -14.53
C ALA A 283 -15.45 -6.85 -15.09
N GLY A 284 -14.72 -6.72 -16.18
CA GLY A 284 -14.54 -5.49 -16.95
C GLY A 284 -15.25 -5.53 -18.27
N PHE A 285 -15.93 -4.45 -18.64
CA PHE A 285 -16.58 -4.27 -19.93
C PHE A 285 -16.22 -2.92 -20.53
N ASN A 286 -15.80 -2.91 -21.79
CA ASN A 286 -15.50 -1.68 -22.53
C ASN A 286 -16.30 -1.66 -23.84
N ALA A 287 -17.24 -0.73 -23.93
CA ALA A 287 -18.06 -0.45 -25.09
C ALA A 287 -17.71 0.91 -25.73
N GLY A 288 -16.45 1.17 -25.93
CA GLY A 288 -15.92 2.41 -26.53
C GLY A 288 -16.01 3.62 -25.60
N LYS A 289 -17.16 4.30 -25.55
CA LYS A 289 -17.34 5.47 -24.67
C LYS A 289 -17.64 5.13 -23.22
N VAL A 290 -18.04 3.90 -22.93
CA VAL A 290 -18.40 3.45 -21.58
C VAL A 290 -17.51 2.29 -21.20
N THR A 291 -16.85 2.41 -20.05
CA THR A 291 -16.10 1.33 -19.43
C THR A 291 -16.70 1.05 -18.06
N SER A 292 -16.95 -0.21 -17.75
CA SER A 292 -17.49 -0.67 -16.47
C SER A 292 -16.55 -1.68 -15.85
N GLN A 293 -16.28 -1.57 -14.55
CA GLN A 293 -15.47 -2.52 -13.78
C GLN A 293 -16.24 -2.89 -12.52
N THR A 294 -16.49 -4.18 -12.34
CA THR A 294 -17.17 -4.77 -11.18
C THR A 294 -16.24 -5.76 -10.53
N ASP A 295 -16.05 -5.64 -9.23
CA ASP A 295 -15.24 -6.55 -8.44
C ASP A 295 -16.05 -7.02 -7.23
N VAL A 296 -16.09 -8.34 -7.00
CA VAL A 296 -16.70 -8.96 -5.83
C VAL A 296 -15.67 -9.86 -5.17
N TRP A 297 -15.56 -9.78 -3.85
CA TRP A 297 -14.60 -10.49 -3.04
C TRP A 297 -15.28 -11.03 -1.78
N TYR A 298 -15.10 -12.32 -1.54
CA TYR A 298 -15.45 -12.98 -0.30
C TYR A 298 -14.21 -13.59 0.33
N SER A 299 -14.06 -13.49 1.63
CA SER A 299 -13.00 -14.17 2.37
C SER A 299 -13.47 -14.58 3.75
N SER A 300 -13.04 -15.74 4.18
CA SER A 300 -13.16 -16.19 5.57
C SER A 300 -11.80 -16.67 6.07
N SER A 301 -11.49 -16.36 7.31
CA SER A 301 -10.32 -16.86 8.02
C SER A 301 -10.74 -17.36 9.39
N ASP A 302 -10.23 -18.54 9.77
CA ASP A 302 -10.55 -19.12 11.05
C ASP A 302 -9.86 -18.39 12.21
N ALA A 303 -10.50 -18.44 13.40
CA ALA A 303 -9.93 -17.97 14.64
C ALA A 303 -8.93 -19.00 15.20
N PHE A 304 -7.98 -18.57 15.99
CA PHE A 304 -7.01 -19.46 16.63
C PHE A 304 -6.51 -18.90 17.97
N TYR A 305 -5.84 -19.74 18.75
CA TYR A 305 -5.23 -19.32 20.00
C TYR A 305 -3.72 -19.29 19.93
N MET A 306 -3.14 -18.30 20.62
CA MET A 306 -1.74 -18.25 20.98
C MET A 306 -1.59 -18.47 22.49
N TYR A 307 -0.60 -19.24 22.89
CA TYR A 307 -0.34 -19.53 24.29
C TYR A 307 0.79 -18.66 24.83
N GLN A 308 0.65 -18.24 26.08
CA GLN A 308 1.68 -17.49 26.80
C GLN A 308 2.87 -18.39 27.16
N ALA A 309 4.05 -17.80 27.30
CA ALA A 309 5.22 -18.50 27.82
C ALA A 309 5.04 -18.88 29.30
N GLU A 310 5.71 -19.95 29.72
CA GLU A 310 5.58 -20.46 31.09
C GLU A 310 6.19 -19.54 32.18
N ASN A 311 7.20 -18.74 31.82
CA ASN A 311 7.87 -17.78 32.72
C ASN A 311 8.04 -16.43 32.04
N ASP A 312 7.79 -15.38 32.78
CA ASP A 312 7.99 -13.99 32.37
C ASP A 312 9.10 -13.34 33.20
N GLN A 313 10.03 -12.67 32.52
CA GLN A 313 11.07 -11.88 33.16
C GLN A 313 10.85 -10.40 32.86
N LYS A 314 10.51 -9.64 33.89
CA LYS A 314 10.46 -8.18 33.84
C LYS A 314 11.81 -7.61 34.28
N VAL A 315 12.50 -6.92 33.38
CA VAL A 315 13.77 -6.27 33.66
C VAL A 315 13.55 -4.78 33.80
N TYR A 316 13.62 -4.27 35.03
CA TYR A 316 13.57 -2.83 35.32
C TYR A 316 14.98 -2.27 35.23
N THR A 317 15.23 -1.45 34.20
CA THR A 317 16.58 -0.93 33.95
C THR A 317 16.81 0.40 34.68
N ALA A 318 18.00 0.62 35.21
CA ALA A 318 18.39 1.90 35.82
C ALA A 318 18.36 3.06 34.79
N GLU A 319 18.49 2.77 33.50
CA GLU A 319 18.36 3.75 32.43
C GLU A 319 16.96 4.34 32.35
N ALA A 320 15.91 3.47 32.39
CA ALA A 320 14.51 3.89 32.33
C ALA A 320 13.96 4.33 33.69
N ASN A 321 14.63 3.93 34.78
CA ASN A 321 14.26 4.22 36.17
C ASN A 321 15.46 4.89 36.89
N PRO A 322 15.67 6.21 36.79
CA PRO A 322 16.88 6.89 37.29
C PRO A 322 17.13 6.74 38.79
N TRP A 323 16.12 6.38 39.58
CA TRP A 323 16.18 6.15 41.03
C TRP A 323 16.74 4.75 41.38
N LEU A 324 16.81 3.80 40.41
CA LEU A 324 17.48 2.50 40.64
C LEU A 324 18.98 2.63 40.66
N ALA A 325 19.64 1.93 41.60
CA ALA A 325 21.08 1.81 41.66
C ALA A 325 21.63 0.75 40.67
N LYS A 326 20.83 -0.22 40.34
CA LYS A 326 21.15 -1.33 39.40
C LYS A 326 19.89 -1.85 38.72
N ASP A 327 20.07 -2.60 37.64
CA ASP A 327 18.94 -3.30 36.99
C ASP A 327 18.37 -4.36 37.94
N ILE A 328 17.03 -4.43 38.00
CA ILE A 328 16.29 -5.41 38.80
C ILE A 328 15.58 -6.38 37.82
N THR A 329 15.71 -7.67 38.07
CA THR A 329 14.98 -8.70 37.35
C THR A 329 13.98 -9.39 38.25
N ILE A 330 12.69 -9.33 37.88
CA ILE A 330 11.62 -10.05 38.58
C ILE A 330 11.11 -11.14 37.67
N THR A 331 11.16 -12.38 38.13
CA THR A 331 10.58 -13.53 37.42
C THR A 331 9.21 -13.83 38.00
N SER A 332 8.19 -13.82 37.17
CA SER A 332 6.85 -14.24 37.54
C SER A 332 6.43 -15.45 36.71
N VAL A 333 5.66 -16.35 37.32
CA VAL A 333 5.03 -17.45 36.59
C VAL A 333 3.93 -16.84 35.73
N ALA A 334 4.03 -16.94 34.40
CA ALA A 334 3.03 -16.44 33.50
C ALA A 334 1.72 -17.21 33.64
N SER A 335 0.61 -16.51 33.64
CA SER A 335 -0.70 -17.14 33.49
C SER A 335 -0.73 -17.88 32.14
N ARG A 336 -1.13 -19.15 32.14
CA ARG A 336 -1.29 -19.98 30.92
C ARG A 336 -2.56 -19.63 30.14
N SER A 337 -3.10 -18.44 30.30
CA SER A 337 -4.31 -18.04 29.59
C SER A 337 -3.99 -17.90 28.09
N PRO A 338 -4.74 -18.60 27.22
CA PRO A 338 -4.57 -18.47 25.79
C PRO A 338 -5.04 -17.08 25.33
N MET A 339 -4.35 -16.49 24.37
CA MET A 339 -4.80 -15.30 23.66
C MET A 339 -5.59 -15.73 22.42
N GLY A 340 -6.87 -15.40 22.36
CA GLY A 340 -7.69 -15.60 21.17
C GLY A 340 -7.32 -14.59 20.06
N ILE A 341 -7.14 -15.11 18.86
CA ILE A 341 -7.04 -14.30 17.64
C ILE A 341 -8.35 -14.50 16.89
N GLU A 342 -9.07 -13.40 16.69
CA GLU A 342 -10.38 -13.42 16.03
C GLU A 342 -10.31 -13.95 14.60
N GLY A 343 -11.27 -14.80 14.25
CA GLY A 343 -11.58 -15.14 12.88
C GLY A 343 -12.41 -14.04 12.23
N THR A 344 -12.37 -13.97 10.91
CA THR A 344 -13.09 -12.98 10.13
C THR A 344 -13.82 -13.62 8.97
N GLU A 345 -15.00 -13.12 8.69
CA GLU A 345 -15.77 -13.42 7.48
C GLU A 345 -16.22 -12.11 6.87
N HIS A 346 -15.90 -11.88 5.60
CA HIS A 346 -16.27 -10.62 4.96
C HIS A 346 -16.62 -10.80 3.48
N ILE A 347 -17.41 -9.86 3.00
CA ILE A 347 -17.72 -9.69 1.58
C ILE A 347 -17.57 -8.22 1.23
N SER A 348 -16.93 -7.96 0.09
CA SER A 348 -16.89 -6.64 -0.52
C SER A 348 -17.32 -6.69 -1.97
N ALA A 349 -17.96 -5.63 -2.43
CA ALA A 349 -18.31 -5.43 -3.83
C ALA A 349 -18.01 -3.99 -4.21
N SER A 350 -17.47 -3.79 -5.40
CA SER A 350 -17.21 -2.47 -5.95
C SER A 350 -17.63 -2.38 -7.39
N GLN A 351 -18.09 -1.20 -7.78
CA GLN A 351 -18.49 -0.86 -9.13
C GLN A 351 -17.91 0.48 -9.53
N LYS A 352 -17.29 0.53 -10.72
CA LYS A 352 -16.83 1.77 -11.34
C LYS A 352 -17.37 1.88 -12.76
N VAL A 353 -17.80 3.04 -13.13
CA VAL A 353 -18.25 3.35 -14.48
C VAL A 353 -17.51 4.59 -14.96
N PHE A 354 -16.90 4.48 -16.12
CA PHE A 354 -16.26 5.58 -16.84
C PHE A 354 -17.10 5.89 -18.07
N TYR A 355 -17.32 7.16 -18.31
CA TYR A 355 -18.01 7.66 -19.48
C TYR A 355 -17.17 8.73 -20.15
N ASP A 356 -16.70 8.45 -21.34
CA ASP A 356 -15.84 9.31 -22.17
C ASP A 356 -16.64 9.85 -23.36
N PRO A 357 -17.60 10.82 -23.15
CA PRO A 357 -18.47 11.31 -24.22
C PRO A 357 -17.68 11.99 -25.33
N PHE A 358 -16.60 12.68 -25.00
CA PHE A 358 -15.69 13.37 -25.89
C PHE A 358 -14.24 13.04 -25.54
N LYS A 359 -13.29 13.23 -26.46
CA LYS A 359 -11.86 12.95 -26.24
C LYS A 359 -11.24 13.74 -25.08
N ASN A 360 -11.85 14.87 -24.71
CA ASN A 360 -11.36 15.78 -23.69
C ASN A 360 -12.16 15.75 -22.39
N LEU A 361 -13.18 14.89 -22.26
CA LEU A 361 -14.01 14.79 -21.07
C LEU A 361 -14.15 13.33 -20.63
N GLU A 362 -13.65 13.03 -19.41
CA GLU A 362 -13.88 11.77 -18.71
C GLU A 362 -14.76 12.02 -17.48
N ILE A 363 -15.83 11.26 -17.34
CA ILE A 363 -16.70 11.23 -16.17
C ILE A 363 -16.59 9.85 -15.54
N MET A 364 -16.29 9.78 -14.25
CA MET A 364 -16.23 8.54 -13.49
C MET A 364 -17.20 8.60 -12.33
N ALA A 365 -17.97 7.54 -12.13
CA ALA A 365 -18.75 7.29 -10.93
C ALA A 365 -18.31 5.95 -10.33
N TYR A 366 -18.28 5.86 -9.00
CA TYR A 366 -17.90 4.64 -8.31
C TYR A 366 -18.66 4.47 -7.00
N GLY A 367 -18.80 3.23 -6.60
CA GLY A 367 -19.33 2.85 -5.29
C GLY A 367 -18.78 1.52 -4.84
N SER A 368 -18.67 1.31 -3.54
CA SER A 368 -18.32 0.03 -2.94
C SER A 368 -19.13 -0.24 -1.68
N ALA A 369 -19.29 -1.52 -1.38
CA ALA A 369 -19.91 -2.00 -0.16
C ALA A 369 -19.01 -3.04 0.49
N PHE A 370 -18.85 -2.98 1.80
CA PHE A 370 -18.10 -3.94 2.59
C PHE A 370 -18.90 -4.32 3.82
N TYR A 371 -18.91 -5.61 4.11
CA TYR A 371 -19.52 -6.18 5.29
C TYR A 371 -18.58 -7.20 5.89
N MET A 372 -18.34 -7.13 7.21
CA MET A 372 -17.43 -8.02 7.93
C MET A 372 -18.05 -8.44 9.26
N ASN A 373 -17.92 -9.72 9.58
CA ASN A 373 -18.13 -10.29 10.90
C ASN A 373 -16.79 -10.71 11.48
N THR A 374 -16.56 -10.46 12.78
CA THR A 374 -15.49 -11.09 13.54
C THR A 374 -16.10 -12.06 14.56
N TYR A 375 -15.42 -13.14 14.85
CA TYR A 375 -15.89 -14.15 15.80
C TYR A 375 -14.73 -14.71 16.63
N ASP A 376 -15.07 -15.22 17.80
CA ASP A 376 -14.14 -15.84 18.74
C ASP A 376 -14.38 -17.36 18.79
N LEU A 377 -13.31 -18.13 18.92
CA LEU A 377 -13.37 -19.60 19.07
C LEU A 377 -14.00 -20.05 20.38
N ILE A 378 -13.82 -19.30 21.48
CA ILE A 378 -14.31 -19.73 22.82
C ILE A 378 -15.84 -19.79 22.83
N GLN A 379 -16.45 -18.89 22.11
CA GLN A 379 -17.90 -18.69 22.16
C GLN A 379 -18.60 -19.10 20.87
N ASP A 380 -17.85 -19.39 19.79
CA ASP A 380 -18.37 -19.60 18.41
C ASP A 380 -19.46 -18.59 18.03
N MET A 381 -19.24 -17.33 18.45
CA MET A 381 -20.20 -16.25 18.32
C MET A 381 -19.60 -15.09 17.57
N THR A 382 -20.40 -14.43 16.74
CA THR A 382 -20.04 -13.17 16.12
C THR A 382 -19.86 -12.09 17.19
N PHE A 383 -18.63 -11.61 17.32
CA PHE A 383 -18.26 -10.63 18.34
C PHE A 383 -18.49 -9.19 17.88
N SER A 384 -18.18 -8.88 16.62
CA SER A 384 -18.45 -7.56 16.05
C SER A 384 -18.78 -7.64 14.56
N GLN A 385 -19.47 -6.61 14.09
CA GLN A 385 -19.78 -6.43 12.68
C GLN A 385 -19.30 -5.06 12.21
N ALA A 386 -18.73 -5.00 11.01
CA ALA A 386 -18.44 -3.76 10.32
C ALA A 386 -19.24 -3.67 9.02
N ARG A 387 -19.67 -2.46 8.67
CA ARG A 387 -20.31 -2.13 7.41
C ARG A 387 -19.70 -0.85 6.87
N ASP A 388 -19.36 -0.87 5.61
CA ASP A 388 -18.81 0.29 4.94
C ASP A 388 -19.47 0.51 3.58
N TRP A 389 -19.70 1.77 3.24
CA TRP A 389 -20.20 2.21 1.95
C TRP A 389 -19.37 3.37 1.47
N THR A 390 -18.76 3.20 0.31
CA THR A 390 -18.04 4.27 -0.35
C THR A 390 -18.81 4.70 -1.60
N VAL A 391 -18.91 5.99 -1.85
CA VAL A 391 -19.52 6.52 -3.06
C VAL A 391 -18.77 7.77 -3.51
N GLY A 392 -18.61 7.93 -4.81
CA GLY A 392 -17.97 9.11 -5.33
C GLY A 392 -18.04 9.26 -6.83
N GLY A 393 -17.52 10.36 -7.29
CA GLY A 393 -17.44 10.68 -8.70
C GLY A 393 -16.30 11.63 -9.00
N LYS A 394 -15.86 11.61 -10.24
CA LYS A 394 -14.74 12.39 -10.72
C LYS A 394 -15.01 12.87 -12.15
N ILE A 395 -14.82 14.13 -12.40
CA ILE A 395 -14.94 14.74 -13.73
C ILE A 395 -13.57 15.28 -14.09
N LYS A 396 -13.01 14.83 -15.19
CA LYS A 396 -11.77 15.36 -15.77
C LYS A 396 -12.09 16.02 -17.11
N TYR A 397 -11.70 17.26 -17.23
CA TYR A 397 -11.83 18.01 -18.46
C TYR A 397 -10.48 18.54 -18.91
N SER A 398 -10.06 18.21 -20.14
CA SER A 398 -8.85 18.71 -20.77
C SER A 398 -9.20 19.80 -21.78
N PHE A 399 -8.97 21.06 -21.43
CA PHE A 399 -9.26 22.17 -22.32
C PHE A 399 -8.35 22.17 -23.56
N LYS A 400 -7.10 21.83 -23.35
CA LYS A 400 -6.06 21.54 -24.36
C LYS A 400 -5.14 20.49 -23.77
N ASP A 401 -4.22 19.96 -24.54
CA ASP A 401 -3.25 18.96 -24.07
C ASP A 401 -2.45 19.43 -22.86
N TRP A 402 -2.29 20.76 -22.70
CA TRP A 402 -1.52 21.37 -21.62
C TRP A 402 -2.35 21.86 -20.42
N PHE A 403 -3.68 21.82 -20.43
CA PHE A 403 -4.52 22.33 -19.34
C PHE A 403 -5.65 21.37 -19.01
N LYS A 404 -5.70 20.94 -17.76
CA LYS A 404 -6.66 19.95 -17.28
C LYS A 404 -7.25 20.36 -15.94
N ILE A 405 -8.56 20.21 -15.79
CA ILE A 405 -9.31 20.42 -14.56
C ILE A 405 -9.87 19.07 -14.13
N THR A 406 -9.70 18.75 -12.84
CA THR A 406 -10.30 17.56 -12.23
C THR A 406 -11.10 17.98 -11.01
N ALA A 407 -12.39 17.72 -11.02
CA ALA A 407 -13.26 17.87 -9.86
C ALA A 407 -13.65 16.48 -9.36
N SER A 408 -13.54 16.24 -8.06
CA SER A 408 -13.95 14.99 -7.43
C SER A 408 -14.79 15.24 -6.19
N LEU A 409 -15.70 14.30 -5.94
CA LEU A 409 -16.51 14.23 -4.74
C LEU A 409 -16.41 12.81 -4.21
N HIS A 410 -16.07 12.68 -2.94
CA HIS A 410 -15.89 11.40 -2.27
C HIS A 410 -16.62 11.39 -0.94
N GLY A 411 -17.30 10.29 -0.66
CA GLY A 411 -17.93 9.99 0.63
C GLY A 411 -17.65 8.55 1.05
N ASP A 412 -17.29 8.37 2.31
CA ASP A 412 -17.01 7.07 2.91
C ASP A 412 -17.74 6.95 4.25
N PHE A 413 -18.49 5.87 4.44
CA PHE A 413 -19.51 5.73 5.47
C PHE A 413 -19.35 4.38 6.18
N TYR A 414 -18.69 4.39 7.34
CA TYR A 414 -18.36 3.20 8.10
C TYR A 414 -19.16 3.13 9.39
N ASP A 415 -19.79 1.98 9.66
CA ASP A 415 -20.51 1.65 10.88
C ASP A 415 -19.95 0.39 11.52
N ARG A 416 -19.80 0.37 12.85
CA ARG A 416 -19.42 -0.81 13.62
C ARG A 416 -20.44 -1.11 14.71
N PHE A 417 -20.69 -2.40 14.91
CA PHE A 417 -21.65 -2.91 15.85
C PHE A 417 -20.98 -3.94 16.77
N LYS A 418 -21.33 -3.95 18.03
CA LYS A 418 -21.23 -5.11 18.90
C LYS A 418 -22.40 -6.04 18.63
N ARG A 419 -22.18 -7.34 18.61
CA ARG A 419 -23.22 -8.34 18.46
C ARG A 419 -23.19 -9.32 19.65
N HIS A 420 -24.35 -9.61 20.24
CA HIS A 420 -24.54 -10.61 21.24
C HIS A 420 -25.48 -11.70 20.67
N GLU A 421 -24.92 -12.75 20.09
CA GLU A 421 -25.66 -13.77 19.37
C GLU A 421 -26.69 -14.49 20.23
N ARG A 422 -26.38 -14.76 21.54
CA ARG A 422 -27.27 -15.46 22.44
C ARG A 422 -28.62 -14.77 22.66
N ILE A 423 -28.67 -13.47 22.53
CA ILE A 423 -29.86 -12.64 22.72
C ILE A 423 -30.26 -11.92 21.43
N ASP A 424 -29.61 -12.25 20.33
CA ASP A 424 -29.73 -11.59 19.00
C ASP A 424 -29.73 -10.05 19.06
N GLU A 425 -29.01 -9.49 20.04
CA GLU A 425 -28.89 -8.06 20.21
C GLU A 425 -27.68 -7.52 19.42
N ARG A 426 -27.91 -6.41 18.73
CA ARG A 426 -26.89 -5.70 17.97
C ARG A 426 -26.89 -4.22 18.32
N THR A 427 -25.83 -3.78 18.97
CA THR A 427 -25.67 -2.39 19.41
C THR A 427 -24.66 -1.67 18.54
N LYS A 428 -25.02 -0.54 17.93
CA LYS A 428 -24.09 0.33 17.20
C LYS A 428 -23.20 1.03 18.20
N VAL A 429 -21.86 0.89 18.03
CA VAL A 429 -20.87 1.48 18.93
C VAL A 429 -20.00 2.54 18.25
N TYR A 430 -20.02 2.57 16.89
CA TYR A 430 -19.14 3.44 16.13
C TYR A 430 -19.78 3.77 14.77
N LYS A 431 -19.73 5.04 14.37
CA LYS A 431 -20.19 5.55 13.09
C LYS A 431 -19.24 6.65 12.63
N SER A 432 -18.49 6.40 11.56
CA SER A 432 -17.55 7.35 10.96
C SER A 432 -18.02 7.75 9.57
N ARG A 433 -17.88 9.03 9.24
CA ARG A 433 -18.32 9.62 7.97
C ARG A 433 -17.29 10.58 7.48
N ILE A 434 -16.78 10.36 6.27
CA ILE A 434 -15.92 11.30 5.57
C ILE A 434 -16.66 11.85 4.36
N PHE A 435 -16.52 13.16 4.16
CA PHE A 435 -16.96 13.84 2.96
C PHE A 435 -15.84 14.74 2.45
N GLN A 436 -15.45 14.57 1.18
CA GLN A 436 -14.23 15.20 0.63
C GLN A 436 -14.43 15.67 -0.80
N PRO A 437 -14.90 16.91 -1.04
CA PRO A 437 -14.82 17.56 -2.33
C PRO A 437 -13.41 18.07 -2.61
N ARG A 438 -12.95 17.93 -3.86
CA ARG A 438 -11.63 18.36 -4.31
C ARG A 438 -11.70 18.95 -5.71
N LEU A 439 -10.99 20.03 -5.93
CA LEU A 439 -10.73 20.62 -7.24
C LEU A 439 -9.22 20.64 -7.48
N THR A 440 -8.79 20.14 -8.63
CA THR A 440 -7.37 20.16 -9.02
C THR A 440 -7.25 20.71 -10.44
N ILE A 441 -6.31 21.60 -10.64
CA ILE A 441 -5.96 22.19 -11.93
C ILE A 441 -4.51 21.81 -12.22
N THR A 442 -4.25 21.27 -13.41
CA THR A 442 -2.89 20.99 -13.87
C THR A 442 -2.62 21.72 -15.16
N SER A 443 -1.40 22.26 -15.30
CA SER A 443 -1.00 23.02 -16.48
C SER A 443 0.44 22.68 -16.87
N GLN A 444 0.62 22.35 -18.15
CA GLN A 444 1.93 22.13 -18.82
C GLN A 444 2.19 23.20 -19.87
N LYS A 445 1.62 24.40 -19.70
CA LYS A 445 1.77 25.51 -20.66
C LYS A 445 3.20 26.02 -20.75
N LEU A 446 3.90 26.07 -19.64
CA LEU A 446 5.30 26.46 -19.59
C LEU A 446 6.17 25.23 -19.92
N LYS A 447 7.06 25.38 -20.89
CA LYS A 447 7.95 24.28 -21.31
C LYS A 447 8.81 23.79 -20.14
N GLY A 448 8.71 22.49 -19.86
CA GLY A 448 9.45 21.84 -18.76
C GLY A 448 8.79 21.99 -17.38
N HIS A 449 7.65 22.66 -17.26
CA HIS A 449 6.93 22.86 -15.99
C HIS A 449 5.60 22.11 -15.97
N ASP A 450 5.38 21.36 -14.91
CA ASP A 450 4.11 20.73 -14.57
C ASP A 450 3.53 21.41 -13.32
N LEU A 451 2.68 22.43 -13.55
CA LEU A 451 2.03 23.19 -12.48
C LEU A 451 0.77 22.48 -12.00
N ILE A 452 0.62 22.36 -10.69
CA ILE A 452 -0.53 21.74 -10.03
C ILE A 452 -1.05 22.69 -8.97
N LEU A 453 -2.33 23.03 -9.04
CA LEU A 453 -3.06 23.82 -8.05
C LEU A 453 -4.24 22.99 -7.55
N GLY A 454 -4.55 23.07 -6.28
CA GLY A 454 -5.73 22.38 -5.77
C GLY A 454 -6.34 23.00 -4.53
N LEU A 455 -7.65 22.76 -4.40
CA LEU A 455 -8.46 23.09 -3.24
C LEU A 455 -9.19 21.83 -2.80
N GLU A 456 -9.19 21.57 -1.50
CA GLU A 456 -9.76 20.38 -0.90
C GLU A 456 -10.45 20.77 0.42
N HIS A 457 -11.61 20.17 0.67
CA HIS A 457 -12.27 20.27 1.97
C HIS A 457 -12.47 18.85 2.51
N LEU A 458 -12.19 18.65 3.78
CA LEU A 458 -12.41 17.39 4.49
C LEU A 458 -13.35 17.65 5.67
N SER A 459 -14.49 16.95 5.69
CA SER A 459 -15.35 16.82 6.87
C SER A 459 -15.21 15.39 7.38
N ASP A 460 -14.73 15.26 8.62
CA ASP A 460 -14.59 13.98 9.34
C ASP A 460 -15.51 14.02 10.56
N ASP A 461 -16.55 13.19 10.53
CA ASP A 461 -17.57 13.11 11.60
C ASP A 461 -17.51 11.71 12.24
N LEU A 462 -17.35 11.67 13.55
CA LEU A 462 -17.34 10.46 14.33
C LEU A 462 -18.43 10.49 15.40
N THR A 463 -19.31 9.48 15.38
CA THR A 463 -20.31 9.23 16.41
C THR A 463 -19.95 7.95 17.16
N SER A 464 -19.82 8.00 18.47
CA SER A 464 -19.48 6.84 19.30
C SER A 464 -20.02 7.00 20.73
N ASP A 465 -20.27 5.88 21.37
CA ASP A 465 -20.58 5.79 22.80
C ASP A 465 -19.31 5.99 23.67
N ARG A 466 -18.13 5.88 23.07
CA ARG A 466 -16.83 5.97 23.73
C ARG A 466 -16.40 7.39 24.13
N PHE A 467 -17.28 8.38 23.96
CA PHE A 467 -17.02 9.77 24.38
C PHE A 467 -17.51 10.11 25.78
N ASN A 468 -18.15 9.17 26.50
CA ASN A 468 -18.85 9.47 27.75
C ASN A 468 -18.07 9.10 29.02
N GLY A 469 -17.17 8.12 28.98
CA GLY A 469 -16.48 7.61 30.16
C GLY A 469 -17.32 6.75 31.09
N ASP A 470 -18.56 6.48 30.73
CA ASP A 470 -19.51 5.71 31.51
C ASP A 470 -20.10 4.56 30.67
N ALA A 471 -20.85 3.68 31.34
CA ALA A 471 -21.54 2.56 30.69
C ALA A 471 -22.87 2.95 30.04
N SER A 472 -23.15 4.25 29.84
CA SER A 472 -24.48 4.72 29.38
C SER A 472 -24.80 4.36 27.93
N HIS A 473 -23.78 3.94 27.14
CA HIS A 473 -23.90 3.64 25.69
C HIS A 473 -24.53 4.76 24.85
N ILE A 474 -24.53 6.01 25.37
CA ILE A 474 -25.08 7.17 24.66
C ILE A 474 -24.14 7.56 23.54
N MET A 475 -24.64 7.54 22.30
CA MET A 475 -23.88 7.93 21.12
C MET A 475 -23.77 9.46 21.04
N LYS A 476 -22.54 9.98 21.03
CA LYS A 476 -22.25 11.41 20.81
C LYS A 476 -21.48 11.60 19.51
N THR A 477 -21.67 12.74 18.85
CA THR A 477 -20.97 13.09 17.59
C THR A 477 -19.93 14.16 17.85
N ARG A 478 -18.74 13.96 17.28
CA ARG A 478 -17.66 14.93 17.20
C ARG A 478 -17.24 15.10 15.74
N SER A 479 -16.85 16.32 15.36
CA SER A 479 -16.53 16.67 13.97
C SER A 479 -15.22 17.41 13.91
N LEU A 480 -14.39 17.09 12.91
CA LEU A 480 -13.23 17.88 12.49
C LEU A 480 -13.41 18.29 11.04
N LYS A 481 -13.19 19.58 10.76
CA LYS A 481 -13.28 20.13 9.40
C LYS A 481 -11.98 20.83 9.05
N GLU A 482 -11.44 20.48 7.90
CA GLU A 482 -10.19 21.02 7.40
C GLU A 482 -10.39 21.49 5.95
N THR A 483 -9.90 22.69 5.65
CA THR A 483 -9.87 23.22 4.28
C THR A 483 -8.44 23.45 3.87
N GLU A 484 -8.05 22.91 2.75
CA GLU A 484 -6.68 22.86 2.30
C GLU A 484 -6.55 23.43 0.89
N ALA A 485 -5.52 24.24 0.70
CA ALA A 485 -5.11 24.70 -0.62
C ALA A 485 -3.66 24.28 -0.87
N PHE A 486 -3.34 23.85 -2.08
CA PHE A 486 -1.98 23.45 -2.43
C PHE A 486 -1.57 23.93 -3.81
N ALA A 487 -0.26 24.18 -3.94
CA ALA A 487 0.39 24.51 -5.19
C ALA A 487 1.71 23.75 -5.28
N GLN A 488 2.00 23.18 -6.44
CA GLN A 488 3.26 22.51 -6.72
C GLN A 488 3.68 22.77 -8.15
N ASP A 489 4.97 22.97 -8.36
CA ASP A 489 5.61 22.98 -9.67
C ASP A 489 6.63 21.84 -9.74
N GLU A 490 6.65 21.14 -10.85
CA GLU A 490 7.66 20.17 -11.20
C GLU A 490 8.36 20.64 -12.47
N TRP A 491 9.59 21.11 -12.27
CA TRP A 491 10.41 21.70 -13.31
C TRP A 491 11.45 20.70 -13.82
N THR A 492 11.26 20.23 -15.05
CA THR A 492 12.26 19.49 -15.81
C THR A 492 13.20 20.51 -16.48
N ILE A 493 14.34 20.77 -15.85
CA ILE A 493 15.35 21.74 -16.33
C ILE A 493 15.99 21.23 -17.62
N ASN A 494 16.38 19.94 -17.61
CA ASN A 494 16.91 19.21 -18.75
C ASN A 494 16.75 17.69 -18.51
N GLU A 495 17.33 16.85 -19.35
CA GLU A 495 17.26 15.38 -19.23
C GLU A 495 17.86 14.84 -17.91
N GLN A 496 18.82 15.56 -17.32
CA GLN A 496 19.53 15.15 -16.12
C GLN A 496 18.94 15.73 -14.83
N TRP A 497 18.39 16.95 -14.86
CA TRP A 497 17.97 17.69 -13.67
C TRP A 497 16.48 17.94 -13.61
N MET A 498 15.90 17.64 -12.49
CA MET A 498 14.50 17.92 -12.18
C MET A 498 14.38 18.45 -10.76
N VAL A 499 13.51 19.42 -10.58
CA VAL A 499 13.18 20.01 -9.28
C VAL A 499 11.68 19.98 -9.09
N SER A 500 11.20 19.60 -7.90
CA SER A 500 9.81 19.75 -7.50
C SER A 500 9.75 20.66 -6.28
N ALA A 501 8.97 21.70 -6.33
CA ALA A 501 8.73 22.59 -5.19
C ALA A 501 7.23 22.78 -5.01
N GLY A 502 6.77 22.81 -3.77
CA GLY A 502 5.36 22.98 -3.47
C GLY A 502 5.09 23.41 -2.05
N VAL A 503 3.88 23.90 -1.85
CA VAL A 503 3.34 24.26 -0.54
C VAL A 503 1.89 23.84 -0.45
N ARG A 504 1.48 23.34 0.70
CA ARG A 504 0.09 23.12 1.09
C ARG A 504 -0.20 23.92 2.34
N THR A 505 -1.36 24.51 2.40
CA THR A 505 -1.89 25.13 3.59
C THR A 505 -3.12 24.37 4.05
N ASN A 506 -3.21 24.14 5.35
CA ASN A 506 -4.37 23.54 6.01
C ASN A 506 -4.94 24.57 6.98
N PHE A 507 -6.22 24.84 6.88
CA PHE A 507 -6.97 25.66 7.81
C PHE A 507 -8.02 24.81 8.53
N SER A 508 -7.94 24.81 9.85
CA SER A 508 -8.93 24.19 10.74
C SER A 508 -9.33 25.17 11.83
N ARG A 509 -10.63 25.24 12.17
CA ARG A 509 -11.09 26.07 13.30
C ARG A 509 -10.44 25.67 14.61
N ALA A 510 -10.14 24.38 14.80
CA ALA A 510 -9.54 23.87 16.03
C ALA A 510 -8.05 24.21 16.16
N PHE A 511 -7.31 24.25 15.04
CA PHE A 511 -5.85 24.29 15.06
C PHE A 511 -5.24 25.48 14.30
N GLY A 512 -6.07 26.33 13.63
CA GLY A 512 -5.62 27.46 12.86
C GLY A 512 -5.01 27.10 11.51
N LEU A 513 -4.17 27.99 10.99
CA LEU A 513 -3.50 27.84 9.70
C LEU A 513 -2.14 27.18 9.85
N MET A 514 -1.88 26.16 9.03
CA MET A 514 -0.61 25.44 8.95
C MET A 514 -0.12 25.42 7.50
N ALA A 515 1.18 25.65 7.29
CA ALA A 515 1.82 25.55 5.97
C ALA A 515 2.86 24.42 5.95
N MET A 516 2.85 23.64 4.86
CA MET A 516 3.68 22.46 4.67
C MET A 516 4.48 22.59 3.36
N PRO A 517 5.67 23.19 3.39
CA PRO A 517 6.53 23.27 2.22
C PRO A 517 7.18 21.92 1.89
N LYS A 518 7.55 21.77 0.61
CA LYS A 518 8.31 20.64 0.08
C LYS A 518 9.24 21.13 -1.01
N ILE A 519 10.42 20.56 -1.04
CA ILE A 519 11.34 20.67 -2.18
C ILE A 519 12.03 19.32 -2.41
N ALA A 520 12.12 18.91 -3.67
CA ALA A 520 12.79 17.67 -4.05
C ALA A 520 13.63 17.92 -5.30
N PHE A 521 14.81 17.33 -5.30
CA PHE A 521 15.77 17.38 -6.40
C PHE A 521 16.02 15.99 -6.94
N LYS A 522 16.18 15.89 -8.24
CA LYS A 522 16.62 14.68 -8.90
C LYS A 522 17.74 15.04 -9.87
N TRP A 523 18.80 14.25 -9.83
CA TRP A 523 19.92 14.30 -10.75
C TRP A 523 20.17 12.93 -11.36
N SER A 524 20.13 12.83 -12.69
CA SER A 524 20.37 11.60 -13.45
C SER A 524 21.56 11.83 -14.39
N PRO A 525 22.81 11.62 -13.93
CA PRO A 525 24.00 11.84 -14.75
C PRO A 525 24.09 10.89 -15.94
N SER A 526 23.41 9.76 -15.88
CA SER A 526 23.34 8.76 -16.96
C SER A 526 21.95 8.08 -16.97
N GLU A 527 21.72 7.21 -17.95
CA GLU A 527 20.50 6.38 -18.02
C GLU A 527 20.39 5.37 -16.87
N HIS A 528 21.51 5.00 -16.24
CA HIS A 528 21.57 3.99 -15.18
C HIS A 528 21.50 4.58 -13.78
N TRP A 529 21.95 5.80 -13.57
CA TRP A 529 22.04 6.40 -12.24
C TRP A 529 21.04 7.52 -12.04
N ALA A 530 20.40 7.51 -10.86
CA ALA A 530 19.58 8.62 -10.39
C ALA A 530 19.85 8.89 -8.91
N TYR A 531 20.09 10.14 -8.58
CA TYR A 531 20.25 10.65 -7.22
C TYR A 531 19.07 11.53 -6.87
N ARG A 532 18.55 11.40 -5.65
CA ARG A 532 17.42 12.19 -5.17
C ARG A 532 17.75 12.79 -3.82
N ALA A 533 17.31 14.02 -3.59
CA ALA A 533 17.34 14.68 -2.30
C ALA A 533 15.98 15.34 -2.06
N ASN A 534 15.42 15.16 -0.88
CA ASN A 534 14.09 15.64 -0.56
C ASN A 534 14.05 16.24 0.84
N TYR A 535 13.40 17.40 0.94
CA TYR A 535 12.94 17.98 2.19
C TYR A 535 11.45 18.20 2.12
N SER A 536 10.72 17.82 3.17
CA SER A 536 9.29 18.09 3.27
C SER A 536 8.84 18.22 4.72
N MET A 537 7.88 19.09 4.95
CA MET A 537 7.25 19.21 6.25
C MET A 537 5.97 18.37 6.27
N GLY A 538 5.91 17.41 7.20
CA GLY A 538 4.72 16.65 7.54
C GLY A 538 3.90 17.35 8.61
N TYR A 539 2.61 17.09 8.59
CA TYR A 539 1.65 17.60 9.54
C TYR A 539 0.58 16.54 9.82
N ARG A 540 0.20 16.40 11.08
CA ARG A 540 -0.95 15.58 11.45
C ARG A 540 -1.76 16.30 12.53
N SER A 541 -3.03 16.54 12.22
CA SER A 541 -4.02 16.95 13.23
C SER A 541 -4.28 15.80 14.20
N PRO A 542 -4.52 16.07 15.49
CA PRO A 542 -5.08 15.08 16.38
C PRO A 542 -6.38 14.54 15.81
N SER A 543 -6.59 13.24 15.87
CA SER A 543 -7.85 12.60 15.47
C SER A 543 -8.94 12.87 16.50
N ILE A 544 -10.20 12.73 16.08
CA ILE A 544 -11.36 12.88 16.99
C ILE A 544 -11.25 11.94 18.19
N LYS A 545 -10.67 10.75 18.02
CA LYS A 545 -10.46 9.78 19.10
C LYS A 545 -9.41 10.26 20.10
N GLU A 546 -8.28 10.72 19.60
CA GLU A 546 -7.20 11.25 20.45
C GLU A 546 -7.64 12.47 21.26
N LEU A 547 -8.58 13.25 20.74
CA LEU A 547 -9.13 14.41 21.44
C LEU A 547 -10.21 14.06 22.47
N PHE A 548 -11.12 13.14 22.14
CA PHE A 548 -12.40 13.05 22.83
C PHE A 548 -12.75 11.67 23.40
N PHE A 549 -11.98 10.59 23.12
CA PHE A 549 -12.29 9.31 23.73
C PHE A 549 -12.17 9.38 25.25
N ASN A 550 -13.14 8.82 25.90
CA ASN A 550 -13.16 8.56 27.35
C ASN A 550 -13.92 7.26 27.53
N TRP A 551 -13.21 6.15 27.66
CA TRP A 551 -13.79 4.84 27.53
C TRP A 551 -13.09 3.81 28.39
N ASP A 552 -13.89 3.04 29.13
CA ASP A 552 -13.44 1.90 29.90
C ASP A 552 -13.25 0.67 28.99
N HIS A 553 -12.02 0.19 28.88
CA HIS A 553 -11.71 -1.01 28.13
C HIS A 553 -11.93 -2.28 28.95
N LEU A 554 -13.19 -2.69 29.07
CA LEU A 554 -13.63 -3.92 29.74
C LEU A 554 -13.19 -4.02 31.22
N GLY A 555 -13.09 -2.92 31.93
CA GLY A 555 -12.64 -2.89 33.33
C GLY A 555 -11.12 -3.07 33.50
N MET A 556 -10.38 -3.22 32.40
CA MET A 556 -8.92 -3.41 32.45
C MET A 556 -8.16 -2.07 32.55
N PHE A 557 -8.59 -1.09 31.78
CA PHE A 557 -7.99 0.25 31.74
C PHE A 557 -8.90 1.27 31.07
N MET A 558 -8.66 2.54 31.36
CA MET A 558 -9.33 3.64 30.68
C MET A 558 -8.51 4.10 29.45
N ILE A 559 -9.19 4.43 28.36
CA ILE A 559 -8.60 5.18 27.23
C ILE A 559 -9.13 6.62 27.33
N LYS A 560 -8.22 7.57 27.52
CA LYS A 560 -8.55 8.99 27.72
C LYS A 560 -7.96 9.85 26.60
N GLY A 561 -8.82 10.51 25.83
CA GLY A 561 -8.46 11.56 24.91
C GLY A 561 -8.04 12.84 25.66
N ASN A 562 -7.46 13.76 24.92
CA ASN A 562 -6.97 15.02 25.45
C ASN A 562 -7.32 16.15 24.48
N GLU A 563 -8.27 17.00 24.87
CA GLU A 563 -8.73 18.14 24.05
C GLU A 563 -7.67 19.24 23.86
N TYR A 564 -6.62 19.24 24.69
CA TYR A 564 -5.52 20.21 24.61
C TYR A 564 -4.40 19.79 23.63
N LEU A 565 -4.53 18.66 22.97
CA LEU A 565 -3.56 18.22 21.99
C LEU A 565 -3.36 19.25 20.88
N ARG A 566 -2.10 19.42 20.51
CA ARG A 566 -1.69 20.27 19.39
C ARG A 566 -1.26 19.39 18.23
N PRO A 567 -1.45 19.86 16.98
CA PRO A 567 -0.95 19.15 15.83
C PRO A 567 0.54 18.88 15.90
N GLU A 568 0.93 17.69 15.50
CA GLU A 568 2.33 17.34 15.35
C GLU A 568 2.90 17.84 14.04
N LYS A 569 4.19 18.13 14.05
CA LYS A 569 4.97 18.56 12.88
C LYS A 569 6.15 17.62 12.71
N ASN A 570 6.39 17.21 11.49
CA ASN A 570 7.52 16.39 11.11
C ASN A 570 8.35 17.10 10.04
N ASN A 571 9.66 17.29 10.28
CA ASN A 571 10.59 17.66 9.22
C ASN A 571 11.22 16.38 8.70
N TYR A 572 10.95 16.05 7.46
CA TYR A 572 11.51 14.90 6.76
C TYR A 572 12.62 15.33 5.81
N VAL A 573 13.74 14.66 5.91
CA VAL A 573 14.89 14.83 5.00
C VAL A 573 15.28 13.46 4.47
N SER A 574 15.56 13.33 3.19
CA SER A 574 16.11 12.10 2.64
C SER A 574 17.07 12.34 1.50
N VAL A 575 18.05 11.45 1.37
CA VAL A 575 18.98 11.38 0.26
C VAL A 575 19.04 9.93 -0.21
N GLY A 576 18.88 9.70 -1.50
CA GLY A 576 18.89 8.38 -2.11
C GLY A 576 19.68 8.32 -3.41
N ALA A 577 20.16 7.12 -3.69
CA ALA A 577 20.79 6.75 -4.94
C ALA A 577 20.13 5.52 -5.53
N GLU A 578 20.00 5.47 -6.83
CA GLU A 578 19.39 4.38 -7.58
C GLU A 578 20.25 4.05 -8.78
N TYR A 579 20.56 2.77 -8.93
CA TYR A 579 21.17 2.20 -10.12
C TYR A 579 20.19 1.24 -10.78
N SER A 580 20.07 1.31 -12.09
CA SER A 580 19.27 0.36 -12.85
C SER A 580 19.84 0.11 -14.24
N ASP A 581 19.90 -1.17 -14.61
CA ASP A 581 20.12 -1.64 -15.97
C ASP A 581 19.08 -2.71 -16.33
N ASP A 582 19.26 -3.44 -17.42
CA ASP A 582 18.29 -4.45 -17.89
C ASP A 582 18.18 -5.68 -16.97
N HIS A 583 19.17 -5.92 -16.09
CA HIS A 583 19.28 -7.11 -15.25
C HIS A 583 19.36 -6.82 -13.77
N PHE A 584 19.72 -5.60 -13.38
CA PHE A 584 20.01 -5.26 -12.01
C PHE A 584 19.40 -3.91 -11.61
N PHE A 585 18.72 -3.88 -10.49
CA PHE A 585 18.20 -2.68 -9.86
C PHE A 585 18.66 -2.64 -8.40
N LEU A 586 19.20 -1.52 -7.98
CA LEU A 586 19.56 -1.24 -6.59
C LEU A 586 19.15 0.18 -6.23
N SER A 587 18.38 0.34 -5.17
CA SER A 587 18.02 1.64 -4.61
C SER A 587 18.39 1.67 -3.14
N GLY A 588 19.06 2.73 -2.71
CA GLY A 588 19.39 3.02 -1.32
C GLY A 588 18.88 4.40 -0.93
N ASN A 589 18.28 4.53 0.25
CA ASN A 589 17.76 5.79 0.77
C ASN A 589 18.07 5.94 2.25
N VAL A 590 18.68 7.04 2.63
CA VAL A 590 18.88 7.45 4.04
C VAL A 590 17.89 8.55 4.34
N TYR A 591 17.23 8.48 5.47
CA TYR A 591 16.20 9.44 5.84
C TYR A 591 16.24 9.80 7.32
N GLY A 592 15.69 10.98 7.63
CA GLY A 592 15.43 11.45 8.99
C GLY A 592 14.03 12.04 9.11
N ASN A 593 13.32 11.65 10.16
CA ASN A 593 12.05 12.19 10.59
C ASN A 593 12.24 12.90 11.93
N PHE A 594 12.03 14.20 11.98
CA PHE A 594 12.26 15.04 13.16
C PHE A 594 10.95 15.64 13.65
N PHE A 595 10.31 14.93 14.58
CA PHE A 595 9.00 15.32 15.12
C PHE A 595 9.13 16.36 16.23
N ARG A 596 8.19 17.30 16.22
CA ARG A 596 7.87 18.20 17.32
C ARG A 596 6.40 18.05 17.68
N LYS A 597 6.10 18.02 18.97
CA LYS A 597 4.75 17.81 19.51
C LYS A 597 4.11 16.52 18.98
N LYS A 598 4.91 15.45 18.83
CA LYS A 598 4.37 14.15 18.40
C LYS A 598 3.27 13.72 19.35
N ILE A 599 2.14 13.27 18.81
CA ILE A 599 1.03 12.76 19.60
C ILE A 599 1.30 11.28 19.88
N GLU A 600 1.37 10.93 21.16
CA GLU A 600 1.64 9.57 21.61
C GLU A 600 0.69 9.17 22.72
N GLY A 601 0.34 7.89 22.77
CA GLY A 601 -0.38 7.30 23.89
C GLY A 601 0.62 6.89 24.97
N VAL A 602 0.39 7.32 26.18
CA VAL A 602 1.21 6.99 27.34
C VAL A 602 0.38 6.31 28.40
N TRP A 603 0.96 5.29 29.03
CA TRP A 603 0.35 4.62 30.15
C TRP A 603 0.61 5.42 31.42
N ARG A 604 -0.42 5.61 32.23
CA ARG A 604 -0.36 6.23 33.55
C ARG A 604 -1.17 5.42 34.55
N ILE A 605 -0.68 5.34 35.77
CA ILE A 605 -1.40 4.69 36.88
C ILE A 605 -1.79 5.76 37.88
N TYR A 606 -3.09 6.00 38.03
CA TYR A 606 -3.66 6.83 39.09
C TYR A 606 -5.05 6.31 39.41
N ASP A 607 -5.56 6.63 40.60
CA ASP A 607 -6.82 6.11 41.16
C ASP A 607 -6.89 4.56 41.15
N MET A 608 -5.74 3.88 41.35
CA MET A 608 -5.54 2.42 41.28
C MET A 608 -5.97 1.80 39.93
N GLN A 609 -6.05 2.60 38.88
CA GLN A 609 -6.44 2.17 37.54
C GLN A 609 -5.36 2.52 36.51
N TYR A 610 -5.15 1.62 35.55
CA TYR A 610 -4.37 1.92 34.38
C TYR A 610 -5.16 2.86 33.45
N ASN A 611 -4.46 3.91 32.98
CA ASN A 611 -5.02 4.88 32.06
C ASN A 611 -4.08 4.99 30.84
N PHE A 612 -4.63 4.85 29.65
CA PHE A 612 -3.96 5.12 28.39
C PHE A 612 -4.38 6.51 27.91
N GLU A 613 -3.45 7.48 27.98
CA GLU A 613 -3.74 8.89 27.71
C GLU A 613 -2.94 9.40 26.53
N TYR A 614 -3.58 10.24 25.71
CA TYR A 614 -2.87 10.90 24.62
C TYR A 614 -2.21 12.20 25.07
N THR A 615 -0.93 12.39 24.70
CA THR A 615 -0.15 13.57 25.02
C THR A 615 0.74 13.99 23.85
N ASN A 616 1.17 15.26 23.85
CA ASN A 616 2.18 15.72 22.91
C ASN A 616 3.58 15.52 23.51
N LEU A 617 4.39 14.68 22.92
CA LEU A 617 5.82 14.61 23.21
C LEU A 617 6.53 15.83 22.63
N SER A 618 7.45 16.41 23.37
CA SER A 618 8.18 17.61 22.95
C SER A 618 8.95 17.38 21.65
N LYS A 619 9.66 16.25 21.55
CA LYS A 619 10.53 15.90 20.42
C LYS A 619 10.70 14.38 20.31
N GLN A 620 10.67 13.85 19.09
CA GLN A 620 11.10 12.49 18.78
C GLN A 620 11.78 12.47 17.42
N ASN A 621 12.94 11.84 17.33
CA ASN A 621 13.71 11.73 16.10
C ASN A 621 13.77 10.26 15.65
N LEU A 622 13.58 10.04 14.37
CA LEU A 622 13.76 8.74 13.73
C LEU A 622 14.75 8.91 12.58
N VAL A 623 15.81 8.10 12.56
CA VAL A 623 16.78 8.10 11.47
C VAL A 623 16.91 6.70 10.96
N GLY A 624 16.91 6.53 9.64
CA GLY A 624 16.91 5.20 9.05
C GLY A 624 17.56 5.12 7.68
N LEU A 625 17.73 3.87 7.28
CA LEU A 625 18.26 3.46 5.98
C LEU A 625 17.33 2.43 5.38
N GLU A 626 17.05 2.52 4.10
CA GLU A 626 16.32 1.52 3.31
C GLU A 626 17.09 1.16 2.07
N ALA A 627 17.04 -0.11 1.69
CA ALA A 627 17.58 -0.61 0.44
C ALA A 627 16.59 -1.56 -0.24
N ILE A 628 16.54 -1.50 -1.56
CA ILE A 628 15.78 -2.41 -2.42
C ILE A 628 16.75 -2.91 -3.48
N MET A 629 16.81 -4.22 -3.67
CA MET A 629 17.59 -4.87 -4.72
C MET A 629 16.69 -5.77 -5.54
N ARG A 630 16.89 -5.77 -6.85
CA ARG A 630 16.29 -6.75 -7.77
C ARG A 630 17.37 -7.18 -8.76
N TRP A 631 17.54 -8.46 -8.91
CA TRP A 631 18.52 -9.05 -9.80
C TRP A 631 17.91 -10.17 -10.62
N HIS A 632 17.84 -9.96 -11.93
CA HIS A 632 17.38 -10.95 -12.89
C HIS A 632 18.60 -11.65 -13.52
N PHE A 633 18.70 -12.96 -13.37
CA PHE A 633 19.82 -13.74 -13.84
C PHE A 633 19.38 -15.08 -14.43
N LEU A 634 20.23 -15.66 -15.26
CA LEU A 634 19.98 -16.94 -15.95
C LEU A 634 18.63 -17.01 -16.68
N ASP A 635 18.16 -15.90 -17.26
CA ASP A 635 16.91 -15.75 -18.04
C ASP A 635 15.60 -16.16 -17.33
N HIS A 636 15.67 -16.84 -16.19
CA HIS A 636 14.52 -17.41 -15.52
C HIS A 636 14.43 -17.07 -14.03
N PHE A 637 15.50 -16.59 -13.45
CA PHE A 637 15.56 -16.34 -12.01
C PHE A 637 15.56 -14.85 -11.70
N THR A 638 14.78 -14.48 -10.70
CA THR A 638 14.79 -13.13 -10.13
C THR A 638 14.99 -13.23 -8.62
N LEU A 639 16.00 -12.56 -8.12
CA LEU A 639 16.24 -12.37 -6.69
C LEU A 639 15.80 -10.96 -6.32
N ASN A 640 14.79 -10.86 -5.45
CA ASN A 640 14.39 -9.59 -4.84
C ASN A 640 14.85 -9.56 -3.40
N GLY A 641 15.25 -8.40 -2.92
CA GLY A 641 15.64 -8.19 -1.54
C GLY A 641 15.29 -6.79 -1.06
N THR A 642 14.85 -6.69 0.17
CA THR A 642 14.68 -5.40 0.85
C THR A 642 15.37 -5.44 2.20
N TYR A 643 15.90 -4.31 2.63
CA TYR A 643 16.43 -4.14 3.97
C TYR A 643 16.05 -2.77 4.50
N SER A 644 15.75 -2.71 5.77
CA SER A 644 15.54 -1.44 6.47
C SER A 644 16.18 -1.46 7.85
N TYR A 645 16.72 -0.31 8.21
CA TYR A 645 17.18 0.01 9.54
C TYR A 645 16.51 1.29 10.01
N VAL A 646 16.03 1.33 11.23
CA VAL A 646 15.50 2.53 11.87
C VAL A 646 15.94 2.62 13.32
N ASN A 647 16.47 3.77 13.69
CA ASN A 647 16.75 4.15 15.06
C ASN A 647 15.76 5.22 15.51
N VAL A 648 15.08 4.96 16.62
CA VAL A 648 14.10 5.88 17.24
C VAL A 648 14.67 6.39 18.54
N SER A 649 14.71 7.73 18.68
CA SER A 649 15.23 8.33 19.91
C SER A 649 14.37 7.97 21.12
N LYS A 650 15.02 7.67 22.24
CA LYS A 650 14.37 7.49 23.54
C LYS A 650 13.80 8.80 24.05
N LEU A 651 12.78 8.74 24.86
CA LEU A 651 12.21 9.85 25.60
C LEU A 651 12.62 9.74 27.07
N ASP A 652 13.48 10.65 27.54
CA ASP A 652 13.98 10.63 28.91
C ASP A 652 14.50 9.25 29.39
N GLY A 653 15.24 8.55 28.50
CA GLY A 653 15.76 7.21 28.76
C GLY A 653 14.78 6.07 28.45
N ILE A 654 13.50 6.35 28.22
CA ILE A 654 12.43 5.40 28.00
C ILE A 654 12.27 5.13 26.51
N GLN A 655 12.25 3.87 26.10
CA GLN A 655 11.96 3.43 24.74
C GLN A 655 10.46 3.17 24.58
N VAL A 656 9.72 4.18 24.15
CA VAL A 656 8.26 4.06 23.95
C VAL A 656 7.87 3.43 22.61
N ASN A 657 8.75 3.45 21.62
CA ASN A 657 8.47 2.95 20.29
C ASN A 657 8.69 1.43 20.20
N THR A 658 7.72 0.71 19.64
CA THR A 658 7.70 -0.76 19.51
C THR A 658 8.24 -1.27 18.18
N THR A 659 8.88 -0.44 17.37
CA THR A 659 9.42 -0.83 16.06
C THR A 659 10.69 -1.68 16.20
N SER A 660 10.79 -2.74 15.38
CA SER A 660 12.06 -3.45 15.21
C SER A 660 13.07 -2.56 14.48
N PRO A 661 14.30 -2.41 15.02
CA PRO A 661 15.34 -1.65 14.34
C PRO A 661 15.72 -2.21 12.96
N HIS A 662 15.68 -3.52 12.80
CA HIS A 662 16.08 -4.20 11.57
C HIS A 662 14.93 -5.02 10.99
N ALA A 663 14.67 -4.86 9.71
CA ALA A 663 13.79 -5.75 8.96
C ALA A 663 14.39 -6.01 7.57
N ALA A 664 14.22 -7.23 7.08
CA ALA A 664 14.68 -7.61 5.75
C ALA A 664 13.70 -8.60 5.11
N THR A 665 13.58 -8.55 3.81
CA THR A 665 12.88 -9.55 3.03
C THR A 665 13.76 -10.03 1.88
N ALA A 666 13.58 -11.29 1.48
CA ALA A 666 14.20 -11.83 0.30
C ALA A 666 13.21 -12.75 -0.40
N SER A 667 13.19 -12.74 -1.72
CA SER A 667 12.47 -13.73 -2.53
C SER A 667 13.30 -14.18 -3.72
N LEU A 668 13.29 -15.48 -3.97
CA LEU A 668 13.85 -16.09 -5.17
C LEU A 668 12.70 -16.62 -6.01
N GLU A 669 12.56 -16.06 -7.20
CA GLU A 669 11.53 -16.42 -8.16
C GLU A 669 12.16 -17.16 -9.34
N TYR A 670 11.54 -18.28 -9.74
CA TYR A 670 11.80 -18.97 -10.99
C TYR A 670 10.58 -18.81 -11.90
N LYS A 671 10.80 -18.34 -13.12
CA LYS A 671 9.74 -18.19 -14.12
C LYS A 671 10.12 -18.90 -15.41
N PHE A 672 9.23 -19.75 -15.90
CA PHE A 672 9.35 -20.42 -17.16
C PHE A 672 8.07 -20.28 -17.97
N ALA A 673 8.19 -19.91 -19.23
CA ALA A 673 7.06 -19.78 -20.14
C ALA A 673 7.36 -20.47 -21.46
N LYS A 674 6.43 -21.31 -21.92
CA LYS A 674 6.52 -21.96 -23.22
C LYS A 674 5.14 -22.04 -23.86
N LYS A 675 4.90 -21.23 -24.90
CA LYS A 675 3.61 -21.12 -25.60
C LYS A 675 2.47 -20.83 -24.61
N SER A 676 1.58 -21.81 -24.42
CA SER A 676 0.38 -21.70 -23.60
C SER A 676 0.57 -22.16 -22.15
N TYR A 677 1.78 -22.57 -21.75
CA TYR A 677 2.10 -23.01 -20.39
C TYR A 677 3.08 -22.05 -19.72
N ARG A 678 2.80 -21.68 -18.46
CA ARG A 678 3.70 -20.92 -17.60
C ARG A 678 3.88 -21.65 -16.27
N LEU A 679 5.08 -21.66 -15.76
CA LEU A 679 5.43 -22.14 -14.43
C LEU A 679 6.13 -21.01 -13.68
N GLY A 680 5.65 -20.71 -12.49
CA GLY A 680 6.31 -19.86 -11.51
C GLY A 680 6.57 -20.65 -10.23
N ALA A 681 7.71 -20.47 -9.61
CA ALA A 681 8.00 -20.98 -8.27
C ALA A 681 8.67 -19.84 -7.48
N THR A 682 8.21 -19.61 -6.27
CA THR A 682 8.73 -18.55 -5.41
C THR A 682 9.04 -19.11 -4.03
N PHE A 683 10.26 -18.87 -3.56
CA PHE A 683 10.62 -18.98 -2.15
C PHE A 683 10.80 -17.59 -1.59
N SER A 684 10.15 -17.26 -0.49
CA SER A 684 10.28 -15.96 0.16
C SER A 684 10.58 -16.10 1.65
N ALA A 685 11.37 -15.18 2.18
CA ALA A 685 11.75 -15.07 3.58
C ALA A 685 11.56 -13.64 4.06
N SER A 686 11.02 -13.48 5.25
CA SER A 686 10.84 -12.19 5.93
C SER A 686 11.48 -12.27 7.31
N TYR A 687 12.51 -11.47 7.54
CA TYR A 687 13.22 -11.33 8.81
C TYR A 687 12.77 -10.09 9.55
N MET A 688 12.47 -10.24 10.82
CA MET A 688 12.22 -9.16 11.76
C MET A 688 13.20 -9.28 12.93
N GLY A 689 13.96 -8.21 13.17
CA GLY A 689 14.92 -8.14 14.25
C GLY A 689 14.27 -8.04 15.63
N GLU A 690 15.07 -8.17 16.67
CA GLU A 690 14.63 -8.04 18.07
C GLU A 690 13.98 -6.66 18.29
N LYS A 691 12.83 -6.65 18.98
CA LYS A 691 12.18 -5.41 19.44
C LYS A 691 12.47 -5.19 20.93
N LYS A 692 12.74 -3.94 21.29
CA LYS A 692 12.91 -3.51 22.68
C LYS A 692 12.05 -2.27 22.93
N PHE A 693 11.25 -2.32 23.97
CA PHE A 693 10.43 -1.18 24.40
C PHE A 693 10.18 -1.26 25.90
N ASP A 694 9.92 -0.11 26.51
CA ASP A 694 9.73 0.00 27.95
C ASP A 694 8.25 0.18 28.27
N VAL A 695 7.77 -0.55 29.26
CA VAL A 695 6.36 -0.58 29.68
C VAL A 695 6.28 -0.12 31.13
N GLN A 696 5.37 0.82 31.42
CA GLN A 696 5.13 1.28 32.78
C GLN A 696 4.49 0.18 33.64
N ASP A 697 4.98 0.02 34.84
CA ASP A 697 4.51 -0.92 35.85
C ASP A 697 4.79 -0.37 37.25
N ARG A 698 4.53 -1.15 38.27
CA ARG A 698 4.90 -0.88 39.65
C ARG A 698 5.83 -1.91 40.20
N VAL A 699 6.84 -1.46 40.94
CA VAL A 699 7.81 -2.34 41.61
C VAL A 699 8.04 -1.89 43.01
N THR A 700 8.26 -2.83 43.93
CA THR A 700 8.68 -2.56 45.31
C THR A 700 10.17 -2.93 45.44
N PRO A 701 11.09 -1.97 45.31
CA PRO A 701 12.51 -2.21 45.33
C PRO A 701 13.03 -2.53 46.74
N LYS A 702 14.12 -3.27 46.83
CA LYS A 702 14.86 -3.46 48.08
C LYS A 702 15.80 -2.27 48.36
N ALA A 703 16.29 -2.19 49.55
CA ALA A 703 17.19 -1.12 49.98
C ALA A 703 18.50 -1.04 49.17
N ASP A 704 19.06 -2.18 48.77
CA ASP A 704 20.27 -2.28 47.92
C ASP A 704 20.04 -2.06 46.42
N GLU A 705 18.79 -1.89 46.03
CA GLU A 705 18.36 -1.69 44.64
C GLU A 705 18.10 -0.21 44.31
N VAL A 706 18.05 0.64 45.34
CA VAL A 706 17.73 2.07 45.26
C VAL A 706 18.97 2.91 45.51
N LYS A 707 19.15 4.02 44.80
CA LYS A 707 20.21 4.99 45.06
C LYS A 707 19.99 5.66 46.43
N GLU A 708 21.06 6.05 47.10
CA GLU A 708 21.03 6.66 48.44
C GLU A 708 20.12 7.90 48.49
N GLU A 709 20.12 8.74 47.46
CA GLU A 709 19.27 9.92 47.35
C GLU A 709 17.76 9.61 47.25
N TYR A 710 17.39 8.35 46.93
CA TYR A 710 16.00 7.85 46.86
C TYR A 710 15.73 6.74 47.90
N ALA A 711 16.44 6.71 49.00
CA ALA A 711 16.32 5.65 50.01
C ALA A 711 14.89 5.42 50.53
N SER A 712 14.04 6.46 50.50
CA SER A 712 12.63 6.38 50.89
C SER A 712 11.78 5.53 49.97
N TYR A 713 12.29 5.16 48.77
CA TYR A 713 11.58 4.32 47.81
C TYR A 713 11.69 2.83 48.18
N ALA A 714 12.70 2.43 48.92
CA ALA A 714 12.93 1.08 49.39
C ALA A 714 11.75 0.56 50.21
N GLY A 715 11.24 -0.62 49.87
CA GLY A 715 10.08 -1.23 50.54
C GLY A 715 8.73 -0.63 50.19
N ASN A 716 8.70 0.45 49.41
CA ASN A 716 7.48 1.14 48.95
C ASN A 716 7.24 0.90 47.46
N SER A 717 5.97 0.72 47.03
CA SER A 717 5.61 0.57 45.65
C SER A 717 5.88 1.85 44.86
N GLN A 718 6.71 1.75 43.83
CA GLN A 718 7.13 2.85 42.94
C GLN A 718 6.65 2.61 41.51
N ASP A 719 6.29 3.68 40.83
CA ASP A 719 6.08 3.63 39.39
C ASP A 719 7.45 3.42 38.71
N ALA A 720 7.49 2.45 37.81
CA ALA A 720 8.71 2.01 37.14
C ALA A 720 8.45 1.58 35.69
N TYR A 721 9.52 1.49 34.92
CA TYR A 721 9.48 0.96 33.56
C TYR A 721 10.28 -0.32 33.48
N PHE A 722 9.64 -1.40 33.01
CA PHE A 722 10.38 -2.62 32.66
C PHE A 722 10.58 -2.72 31.15
N ARG A 723 11.73 -3.27 30.76
CA ARG A 723 12.10 -3.48 29.37
C ARG A 723 11.56 -4.79 28.84
N CYS A 724 10.70 -4.71 27.85
CA CYS A 724 10.26 -5.84 27.06
C CYS A 724 11.26 -6.12 25.94
N LYS A 725 11.57 -7.42 25.72
CA LYS A 725 12.38 -7.91 24.61
C LYS A 725 11.58 -8.95 23.84
N LEU A 726 11.24 -8.69 22.61
CA LEU A 726 10.64 -9.66 21.72
C LEU A 726 11.72 -10.21 20.80
N PRO A 727 11.90 -11.54 20.73
CA PRO A 727 12.96 -12.14 19.95
C PRO A 727 12.79 -11.89 18.46
N GLN A 728 13.90 -11.87 17.75
CA GLN A 728 13.91 -11.86 16.28
C GLN A 728 13.30 -13.15 15.72
N TYR A 729 12.77 -13.07 14.50
CA TYR A 729 12.21 -14.23 13.82
C TYR A 729 12.36 -14.15 12.30
N VAL A 730 12.21 -15.28 11.63
CA VAL A 730 12.12 -15.40 10.17
C VAL A 730 10.87 -16.20 9.82
N LEU A 731 10.08 -15.68 8.89
CA LEU A 731 8.98 -16.40 8.27
C LEU A 731 9.34 -16.73 6.83
N CYS A 732 9.24 -18.01 6.47
CA CYS A 732 9.54 -18.48 5.12
C CYS A 732 8.29 -19.07 4.46
N ASN A 733 8.09 -18.76 3.17
CA ASN A 733 6.97 -19.24 2.39
C ASN A 733 7.44 -19.82 1.06
N VAL A 734 6.70 -20.77 0.54
CA VAL A 734 6.91 -21.39 -0.78
C VAL A 734 5.60 -21.36 -1.55
N SER A 735 5.66 -21.00 -2.81
CA SER A 735 4.52 -21.11 -3.73
C SER A 735 4.94 -21.61 -5.10
N VAL A 736 4.07 -22.37 -5.73
CA VAL A 736 4.20 -22.84 -7.11
C VAL A 736 2.93 -22.48 -7.87
N ILE A 737 3.09 -21.83 -9.01
CA ILE A 737 2.01 -21.35 -9.85
C ILE A 737 2.15 -21.98 -11.22
N GLN A 738 1.08 -22.59 -11.70
CA GLN A 738 1.02 -23.16 -13.04
C GLN A 738 -0.14 -22.51 -13.80
N THR A 739 0.13 -22.01 -14.99
CA THR A 739 -0.89 -21.46 -15.87
C THR A 739 -0.99 -22.34 -17.12
N PHE A 740 -2.18 -22.86 -17.34
CA PHE A 740 -2.50 -23.73 -18.47
C PHE A 740 -3.29 -22.98 -19.52
N TYR A 741 -2.87 -23.10 -20.79
CA TYR A 741 -3.50 -22.48 -21.97
C TYR A 741 -3.70 -20.97 -21.83
N ASN A 742 -2.93 -20.31 -20.93
CA ASN A 742 -3.10 -18.91 -20.52
C ASN A 742 -4.52 -18.58 -19.99
N LYS A 743 -5.24 -19.56 -19.46
CA LYS A 743 -6.66 -19.47 -19.06
C LYS A 743 -6.95 -19.92 -17.66
N VAL A 744 -6.28 -20.96 -17.20
CA VAL A 744 -6.47 -21.53 -15.87
C VAL A 744 -5.16 -21.43 -15.14
N LYS A 745 -5.16 -20.72 -14.01
CA LYS A 745 -4.01 -20.59 -13.11
C LYS A 745 -4.29 -21.41 -11.86
N VAL A 746 -3.37 -22.30 -11.52
CA VAL A 746 -3.39 -23.09 -10.29
C VAL A 746 -2.20 -22.67 -9.45
N THR A 747 -2.44 -22.22 -8.22
CA THR A 747 -1.42 -21.86 -7.24
C THR A 747 -1.49 -22.81 -6.07
N MET A 748 -0.37 -23.38 -5.68
CA MET A 748 -0.20 -24.17 -4.46
C MET A 748 0.91 -23.56 -3.63
N GLY A 749 0.70 -23.45 -2.32
CA GLY A 749 1.72 -22.86 -1.47
C GLY A 749 1.61 -23.29 -0.02
N VAL A 750 2.68 -23.01 0.68
CA VAL A 750 2.83 -23.22 2.13
C VAL A 750 3.42 -21.95 2.73
N ASP A 751 2.67 -21.30 3.59
CA ASP A 751 3.12 -20.19 4.40
C ASP A 751 3.74 -20.69 5.70
N ASN A 752 4.77 -19.98 6.20
CA ASN A 752 5.46 -20.30 7.44
C ASN A 752 5.97 -21.76 7.49
N VAL A 753 6.73 -22.14 6.47
CA VAL A 753 7.21 -23.52 6.22
C VAL A 753 7.90 -24.15 7.44
N PHE A 754 8.61 -23.34 8.24
CA PHE A 754 9.31 -23.78 9.43
C PHE A 754 8.45 -23.79 10.70
N ASN A 755 7.15 -23.57 10.58
CA ASN A 755 6.18 -23.60 11.67
C ASN A 755 6.56 -22.71 12.86
N TYR A 756 7.05 -21.50 12.58
CA TYR A 756 7.36 -20.54 13.64
C TYR A 756 6.07 -20.08 14.34
N VAL A 757 6.06 -20.17 15.66
CA VAL A 757 5.00 -19.63 16.51
C VAL A 757 5.67 -18.82 17.61
N PRO A 758 5.37 -17.50 17.71
CA PRO A 758 6.01 -16.69 18.72
C PRO A 758 5.57 -17.07 20.14
N LYS A 759 6.49 -16.93 21.07
CA LYS A 759 6.17 -17.04 22.50
C LYS A 759 5.65 -15.67 22.97
N ILE A 760 4.49 -15.66 23.59
CA ILE A 760 3.93 -14.46 24.21
C ILE A 760 4.57 -14.31 25.58
N LEU A 761 5.19 -13.17 25.86
CA LEU A 761 5.78 -12.87 27.15
C LEU A 761 4.73 -12.20 28.04
N GLY A 762 4.57 -12.70 29.22
CA GLY A 762 3.64 -12.57 30.34
C GLY A 762 2.89 -11.30 30.68
N SER A 763 3.17 -10.12 30.18
CA SER A 763 2.29 -9.00 30.39
C SER A 763 1.31 -8.82 29.22
N GLY A 764 0.03 -8.57 29.51
CA GLY A 764 -1.00 -8.38 28.49
C GLY A 764 -0.63 -7.34 27.41
N ILE A 765 0.30 -6.44 27.70
CA ILE A 765 0.79 -5.41 26.78
C ILE A 765 1.73 -6.00 25.71
N THR A 766 2.47 -7.07 26.01
CA THR A 766 3.34 -7.72 25.03
C THR A 766 2.54 -8.47 23.96
N MET A 767 1.29 -8.86 24.28
CA MET A 767 0.40 -9.56 23.35
C MET A 767 0.11 -8.76 22.08
N PHE A 768 0.11 -7.43 22.15
CA PHE A 768 -0.14 -6.55 21.03
C PHE A 768 1.07 -6.31 20.11
N ASN A 769 2.24 -6.86 20.47
CA ASN A 769 3.50 -6.57 19.77
C ASN A 769 4.14 -7.79 19.12
N VAL A 770 3.54 -8.98 19.26
CA VAL A 770 4.01 -10.22 18.61
C VAL A 770 3.16 -10.53 17.39
N PRO A 771 3.74 -11.10 16.31
CA PRO A 771 2.96 -11.50 15.14
C PRO A 771 2.01 -12.65 15.50
N ALA A 772 0.73 -12.46 15.23
CA ALA A 772 -0.24 -13.53 15.41
C ALA A 772 -0.12 -14.54 14.25
N THR A 773 0.32 -15.74 14.56
CA THR A 773 0.42 -16.83 13.59
C THR A 773 0.07 -18.17 14.24
N ALA A 774 -0.78 -18.93 13.54
CA ALA A 774 -1.14 -20.30 13.92
C ALA A 774 -0.05 -21.35 13.56
N GLY A 775 1.09 -20.91 13.01
CA GLY A 775 2.11 -21.80 12.48
C GLY A 775 1.98 -22.01 10.96
N VAL A 776 2.29 -23.21 10.50
CA VAL A 776 2.26 -23.52 9.05
C VAL A 776 0.83 -23.48 8.49
N LYS A 777 0.70 -22.94 7.27
CA LYS A 777 -0.58 -22.87 6.54
C LYS A 777 -0.36 -23.30 5.08
N ALA A 778 -1.08 -24.34 4.65
CA ALA A 778 -1.10 -24.75 3.25
C ALA A 778 -2.30 -24.13 2.53
N HIS A 779 -2.16 -23.89 1.22
CA HIS A 779 -3.25 -23.37 0.41
C HIS A 779 -3.19 -23.84 -1.05
N VAL A 780 -4.35 -23.89 -1.65
CA VAL A 780 -4.54 -24.13 -3.09
C VAL A 780 -5.49 -23.08 -3.64
N GLN A 781 -5.16 -22.53 -4.80
CA GLN A 781 -5.96 -21.53 -5.49
C GLN A 781 -6.15 -21.93 -6.95
N VAL A 782 -7.35 -21.74 -7.45
CA VAL A 782 -7.67 -21.88 -8.88
C VAL A 782 -8.29 -20.58 -9.37
N GLU A 783 -7.73 -20.03 -10.43
CA GLU A 783 -8.22 -18.82 -11.10
C GLU A 783 -8.46 -19.09 -12.58
N VAL A 784 -9.55 -18.57 -13.12
CA VAL A 784 -9.96 -18.79 -14.53
C VAL A 784 -10.16 -17.44 -15.21
N LEU A 785 -9.54 -17.27 -16.37
CA LEU A 785 -9.82 -16.19 -17.32
C LEU A 785 -10.98 -16.61 -18.23
N VAL A 786 -12.19 -16.21 -17.86
CA VAL A 786 -13.44 -16.71 -18.47
C VAL A 786 -13.54 -16.37 -19.95
N GLU A 787 -13.16 -15.16 -20.34
CA GLU A 787 -13.17 -14.71 -21.75
C GLU A 787 -12.35 -15.63 -22.64
N GLU A 788 -11.15 -15.96 -22.24
CA GLU A 788 -10.24 -16.82 -22.97
C GLU A 788 -10.79 -18.26 -23.10
N LEU A 789 -11.49 -18.74 -22.06
CA LEU A 789 -12.14 -20.03 -22.06
C LEU A 789 -13.30 -20.06 -23.05
N VAL A 790 -14.17 -19.05 -23.05
CA VAL A 790 -15.31 -18.92 -23.97
C VAL A 790 -14.83 -18.84 -25.42
N ASN A 791 -13.80 -18.04 -25.69
CA ASN A 791 -13.22 -17.93 -27.03
C ASN A 791 -12.62 -19.25 -27.53
N ALA A 792 -12.05 -20.06 -26.65
CA ALA A 792 -11.52 -21.37 -26.99
C ALA A 792 -12.63 -22.40 -27.32
N LEU A 793 -13.71 -22.39 -26.53
CA LEU A 793 -14.87 -23.26 -26.79
C LEU A 793 -15.53 -22.91 -28.13
N LYS A 794 -15.66 -21.61 -28.47
CA LYS A 794 -16.16 -21.15 -29.75
C LYS A 794 -15.27 -21.58 -30.93
N ARG A 795 -13.94 -21.58 -30.78
CA ARG A 795 -12.98 -22.06 -31.80
C ARG A 795 -13.00 -23.57 -31.98
N ARG A 796 -13.35 -24.34 -30.93
CA ARG A 796 -13.45 -25.81 -31.01
C ARG A 796 -14.72 -26.28 -31.67
N ASN A 797 -15.76 -25.43 -31.65
CA ASN A 797 -17.07 -25.73 -32.27
C ASN A 797 -17.20 -25.19 -33.73
N LYS A 798 -16.16 -24.53 -34.23
CA LYS A 798 -15.95 -24.21 -35.64
C LYS A 798 -14.92 -25.14 -36.25
#